data_fc0ff937e2f1a2de5fcf2e37015b09ef
#
_entry.id   fc0ff937e2f1a2de5fcf2e37015b09ef
#
_cell.length_a   1.000
_cell.length_b   1.000
_cell.length_c   1.000
_cell.angle_alpha   90.00
_cell.angle_beta   90.00
_cell.angle_gamma   90.00
#
_symmetry.space_group_name_H-M   'P 1'
#
loop_
_entity.id
_entity.type
_entity.pdbx_description
1 polymer ?
#
loop_
_entity_poly.entity_id
_entity_poly.type
_entity_poly.pdbx_seq_one_letter_code
_entity_poly.pdbx_strand_id
1 'polypeptide(L)'
;MYKSIFNKHNSLKFNHFSNKGYALFSVLGKEVLVGALSVATLSHAKAEGISTEGVKADSTLYKGGKAYELDAVNVTGSRAPMTVEQSPKIVSVITRDDIHRAAAQTINDVLKLATGVDVRQRGGFGVQTDISINGGTFDQITILLNGVNISNPQTGHNASDFPVALADIDHIEVLEGAASRIFGTSAFNGAINIVTRKAQNDGVAALVEGGSFGSFATQGRLQSSFTTGKWTHAYSASGGYKRSDGGTENSDFEKGQAFGQINLSYNQRFDINAQVGYAQQSYGANTFYSAKFNNQYEKTDHTMASINLNLHDPHQTWQIAPQFYYNNFKDHYQLTRGKAGAAAGENYHDLDVYGGGLNANITWMLGKTAVAFDISKERIYSTALGEELAAEDYKNIHGTDRQYTRKGERTNTNIMLEHNFIFGGFTLSAGVLANKNTGLDNDFRFYPGVDMSYRPNNNWKFFASWNKALRMPTYTDLYISNVVQQGDITLSPEKNSTFKIGAQYRQKGLAATISGFYAHGTNMIDWVQTSETELADSKYHVMNIGKLNNMGYNLNATIYMRELIHNCFITRIKVGYAYIYQDHKTDADILKSLYALEYLKHKAVFGLDHQIWKKLSASWAVRWQQRMNGYSPYTKVDCKLMWDEKKYSIYVKADNITSHRYYDLAAIKQPGLWIMAGASVNLGW
;
A
#
# COMPACT_ATOMS: atom_id res chain seq x y z
N MET A 1 2.68 -60.30 -23.83
CA MET A 1 1.24 -60.10 -23.91
C MET A 1 0.94 -58.64 -23.65
N TYR A 2 1.07 -57.84 -24.69
CA TYR A 2 0.77 -56.42 -24.71
C TYR A 2 -0.51 -56.24 -25.52
N LYS A 3 -1.46 -55.49 -25.02
CA LYS A 3 -2.55 -54.71 -25.64
C LYS A 3 -3.83 -54.86 -24.85
N SER A 4 -4.20 -53.79 -24.21
CA SER A 4 -5.55 -53.23 -24.11
C SER A 4 -5.69 -52.50 -22.79
N ILE A 5 -5.59 -51.19 -22.82
CA ILE A 5 -6.34 -50.21 -21.98
C ILE A 5 -6.06 -48.82 -22.62
N PHE A 6 -6.77 -48.54 -23.70
CA PHE A 6 -7.07 -47.19 -24.14
C PHE A 6 -8.50 -47.23 -24.65
N ASN A 7 -9.42 -46.74 -23.81
CA ASN A 7 -10.65 -46.06 -24.21
C ASN A 7 -11.57 -45.98 -22.99
N LYS A 8 -11.54 -44.85 -22.31
CA LYS A 8 -12.76 -44.33 -21.68
C LYS A 8 -12.66 -42.79 -21.78
N HIS A 9 -13.39 -42.26 -22.75
CA HIS A 9 -13.81 -40.90 -22.81
C HIS A 9 -14.45 -40.47 -21.49
N ASN A 10 -13.88 -39.54 -20.78
CA ASN A 10 -14.60 -38.69 -19.86
C ASN A 10 -14.72 -37.29 -20.50
N SER A 11 -15.89 -37.08 -21.11
CA SER A 11 -16.38 -35.77 -21.47
C SER A 11 -16.60 -34.97 -20.18
N LEU A 12 -15.62 -34.20 -19.77
CA LEU A 12 -15.79 -33.16 -18.75
C LEU A 12 -16.70 -32.09 -19.35
N LYS A 13 -17.90 -32.00 -18.82
CA LYS A 13 -18.88 -30.96 -19.13
C LYS A 13 -18.31 -29.60 -18.78
N PHE A 14 -17.89 -28.88 -19.80
CA PHE A 14 -17.69 -27.43 -19.76
C PHE A 14 -19.08 -26.76 -19.73
N ASN A 15 -19.71 -26.73 -18.58
CA ASN A 15 -20.90 -25.89 -18.37
C ASN A 15 -20.97 -25.56 -16.89
N HIS A 16 -20.48 -24.39 -16.50
CA HIS A 16 -21.06 -23.53 -15.43
C HIS A 16 -20.23 -22.28 -15.04
N PHE A 17 -19.16 -21.94 -15.78
CA PHE A 17 -18.32 -20.79 -15.34
C PHE A 17 -18.42 -19.53 -16.19
N SER A 18 -19.19 -19.52 -17.29
CA SER A 18 -19.19 -18.38 -18.20
C SER A 18 -20.16 -17.24 -17.86
N ASN A 19 -21.18 -17.45 -17.05
CA ASN A 19 -22.25 -16.46 -16.87
C ASN A 19 -22.06 -15.44 -15.72
N LYS A 20 -21.15 -15.67 -14.78
CA LYS A 20 -20.92 -14.71 -13.67
C LYS A 20 -19.89 -13.63 -14.02
N GLY A 21 -18.88 -13.94 -14.81
CA GLY A 21 -17.89 -12.97 -15.27
C GLY A 21 -18.49 -11.90 -16.22
N TYR A 22 -19.41 -12.30 -17.07
CA TYR A 22 -20.12 -11.38 -17.96
C TYR A 22 -21.06 -10.41 -17.24
N ALA A 23 -21.63 -10.81 -16.10
CA ALA A 23 -22.50 -9.94 -15.32
C ALA A 23 -21.74 -8.79 -14.64
N LEU A 24 -20.50 -9.03 -14.17
CA LEU A 24 -19.66 -7.97 -13.58
C LEU A 24 -19.21 -6.94 -14.62
N PHE A 25 -18.83 -7.41 -15.83
CA PHE A 25 -18.50 -6.52 -16.95
C PHE A 25 -19.73 -5.79 -17.50
N SER A 26 -20.93 -6.37 -17.44
CA SER A 26 -22.16 -5.72 -17.92
C SER A 26 -22.64 -4.58 -17.00
N VAL A 27 -22.37 -4.65 -15.71
CA VAL A 27 -22.75 -3.60 -14.75
C VAL A 27 -21.68 -2.51 -14.68
N LEU A 28 -20.40 -2.88 -14.54
CA LEU A 28 -19.29 -1.92 -14.53
C LEU A 28 -19.04 -1.30 -15.92
N GLY A 29 -19.20 -2.07 -16.98
CA GLY A 29 -19.01 -1.59 -18.36
C GLY A 29 -20.08 -0.58 -18.82
N LYS A 30 -21.31 -0.68 -18.36
CA LYS A 30 -22.36 0.29 -18.73
C LYS A 30 -22.22 1.62 -17.99
N GLU A 31 -21.88 1.60 -16.71
CA GLU A 31 -21.72 2.82 -15.93
C GLU A 31 -20.42 3.57 -16.24
N VAL A 32 -19.31 2.83 -16.46
CA VAL A 32 -18.02 3.41 -16.87
C VAL A 32 -18.06 3.88 -18.32
N LEU A 33 -18.79 3.18 -19.21
CA LEU A 33 -18.95 3.61 -20.61
C LEU A 33 -19.82 4.86 -20.72
N VAL A 34 -20.87 5.01 -19.90
CA VAL A 34 -21.71 6.21 -19.85
C VAL A 34 -20.93 7.41 -19.31
N GLY A 35 -20.08 7.21 -18.28
CA GLY A 35 -19.18 8.26 -17.79
C GLY A 35 -18.13 8.67 -18.82
N ALA A 36 -17.55 7.72 -19.55
CA ALA A 36 -16.56 7.98 -20.59
C ALA A 36 -17.16 8.62 -21.86
N LEU A 37 -18.38 8.23 -22.24
CA LEU A 37 -19.12 8.86 -23.35
C LEU A 37 -19.56 10.30 -23.01
N SER A 38 -19.88 10.59 -21.75
CA SER A 38 -20.21 11.95 -21.30
C SER A 38 -19.00 12.88 -21.35
N VAL A 39 -17.80 12.38 -21.10
CA VAL A 39 -16.53 13.12 -21.23
C VAL A 39 -16.15 13.33 -22.70
N ALA A 40 -16.41 12.35 -23.57
CA ALA A 40 -16.11 12.44 -25.01
C ALA A 40 -17.02 13.42 -25.75
N THR A 41 -18.28 13.60 -25.32
CA THR A 41 -19.21 14.56 -25.94
C THR A 41 -18.98 16.02 -25.56
N LEU A 42 -18.24 16.28 -24.46
CA LEU A 42 -17.86 17.64 -24.05
C LEU A 42 -16.61 18.18 -24.79
N SER A 43 -15.87 17.34 -25.51
CA SER A 43 -14.62 17.72 -26.21
C SER A 43 -14.79 18.31 -27.60
N HIS A 44 -15.99 18.51 -28.11
CA HIS A 44 -16.22 18.99 -29.48
C HIS A 44 -16.58 20.48 -29.63
N ALA A 45 -16.38 21.28 -28.57
CA ALA A 45 -16.44 22.75 -28.72
C ALA A 45 -15.05 23.28 -29.07
N LYS A 46 -14.78 23.45 -30.38
CA LYS A 46 -13.60 24.15 -30.89
C LYS A 46 -13.61 25.59 -30.40
N ALA A 47 -12.62 25.95 -29.57
CA ALA A 47 -12.26 27.34 -29.36
C ALA A 47 -11.03 27.66 -30.22
N GLU A 48 -11.19 28.57 -31.16
CA GLU A 48 -10.10 29.11 -31.97
C GLU A 48 -9.14 29.94 -31.14
N GLY A 49 -7.89 29.78 -31.43
CA GLY A 49 -6.62 30.27 -31.01
C GLY A 49 -6.48 31.56 -30.21
N ILE A 50 -5.68 31.43 -29.17
CA ILE A 50 -4.72 32.48 -28.74
C ILE A 50 -3.43 31.75 -28.38
N SER A 51 -2.34 32.08 -29.09
CA SER A 51 -1.00 31.60 -28.80
C SER A 51 -0.50 32.24 -27.51
N THR A 52 -0.24 31.44 -26.49
CA THR A 52 0.62 31.82 -25.37
C THR A 52 1.82 30.88 -25.36
N GLU A 53 2.99 31.44 -25.55
CA GLU A 53 4.25 30.79 -25.19
C GLU A 53 4.20 30.45 -23.71
N GLY A 54 3.84 29.22 -23.40
CA GLY A 54 3.78 28.65 -22.07
C GLY A 54 4.70 27.45 -22.01
N VAL A 55 5.62 27.51 -21.09
CA VAL A 55 6.47 26.45 -20.53
C VAL A 55 6.16 25.06 -21.11
N LYS A 56 7.03 24.58 -21.99
CA LYS A 56 7.01 23.20 -22.49
C LYS A 56 7.15 22.25 -21.29
N ALA A 57 6.05 21.69 -20.84
CA ALA A 57 6.07 20.48 -20.01
C ALA A 57 6.67 19.37 -20.86
N ASP A 58 7.90 19.05 -20.57
CA ASP A 58 8.72 18.12 -21.34
C ASP A 58 8.18 16.69 -21.16
N SER A 59 7.69 16.11 -22.23
CA SER A 59 7.29 14.71 -22.35
C SER A 59 8.47 13.72 -22.27
N THR A 60 9.59 14.14 -21.70
CA THR A 60 10.85 13.40 -21.61
C THR A 60 10.99 12.50 -20.39
N LEU A 61 9.91 12.20 -19.66
CA LEU A 61 9.92 11.25 -18.53
C LEU A 61 10.37 9.81 -18.86
N TYR A 62 10.65 9.52 -20.13
CA TYR A 62 11.23 8.25 -20.58
C TYR A 62 12.71 8.30 -20.96
N LYS A 63 13.38 9.42 -20.77
CA LYS A 63 14.84 9.51 -21.00
C LYS A 63 15.58 9.57 -19.66
N GLY A 64 15.97 8.40 -19.15
CA GLY A 64 16.98 8.19 -18.11
C GLY A 64 16.76 9.10 -16.90
N GLY A 65 16.03 8.63 -15.87
CA GLY A 65 15.78 9.42 -14.66
C GLY A 65 17.06 10.05 -14.14
N LYS A 66 17.07 11.37 -14.03
CA LYS A 66 18.20 12.11 -13.46
C LYS A 66 18.05 12.08 -11.95
N ALA A 67 19.15 11.88 -11.22
CA ALA A 67 19.17 11.91 -9.75
C ALA A 67 18.60 13.22 -9.14
N TYR A 68 18.46 14.25 -9.95
CA TYR A 68 17.99 15.60 -9.55
C TYR A 68 16.46 15.82 -9.68
N GLU A 69 15.71 14.96 -10.39
CA GLU A 69 14.26 15.19 -10.59
C GLU A 69 13.42 14.90 -9.35
N LEU A 70 13.93 14.10 -8.40
CA LEU A 70 13.25 13.80 -7.13
C LEU A 70 13.21 15.00 -6.16
N ASP A 71 14.08 15.98 -6.30
CA ASP A 71 14.20 17.09 -5.33
C ASP A 71 13.03 18.10 -5.44
N ALA A 72 12.35 18.14 -6.59
CA ALA A 72 11.19 19.02 -6.84
C ALA A 72 9.84 18.36 -6.44
N VAL A 73 9.82 17.07 -6.09
CA VAL A 73 8.59 16.38 -5.71
C VAL A 73 8.18 16.81 -4.29
N ASN A 74 6.95 17.29 -4.14
CA ASN A 74 6.36 17.50 -2.82
C ASN A 74 6.02 16.14 -2.20
N VAL A 75 6.50 15.91 -0.99
CA VAL A 75 6.26 14.64 -0.27
C VAL A 75 5.37 14.86 0.94
N THR A 76 4.66 13.81 1.34
CA THR A 76 3.72 13.82 2.46
C THR A 76 4.40 13.71 3.84
N GLY A 77 5.69 14.01 3.93
CA GLY A 77 6.46 13.95 5.18
C GLY A 77 6.19 15.07 6.21
N SER A 78 5.26 15.99 5.94
CA SER A 78 4.89 17.12 6.81
C SER A 78 3.45 17.55 6.54
N ARG A 79 2.79 18.16 7.51
CA ARG A 79 1.46 18.79 7.34
C ARG A 79 1.48 20.06 6.51
N ALA A 80 2.60 20.78 6.49
CA ALA A 80 2.83 21.88 5.56
C ALA A 80 3.52 21.35 4.29
N PRO A 81 3.17 21.83 3.09
CA PRO A 81 3.86 21.43 1.87
C PRO A 81 5.35 21.72 1.94
N MET A 82 6.16 20.68 1.73
CA MET A 82 7.62 20.74 1.74
C MET A 82 8.20 19.91 0.60
N THR A 83 9.26 20.38 -0.01
CA THR A 83 10.02 19.59 -0.96
C THR A 83 10.81 18.48 -0.24
N VAL A 84 11.25 17.45 -0.96
CA VAL A 84 12.15 16.41 -0.42
C VAL A 84 13.38 17.02 0.24
N GLU A 85 13.88 18.09 -0.33
CA GLU A 85 15.03 18.82 0.22
C GLU A 85 14.76 19.47 1.57
N GLN A 86 13.61 20.15 1.71
CA GLN A 86 13.21 20.86 2.92
C GLN A 86 12.70 19.92 4.01
N SER A 87 12.15 18.78 3.64
CA SER A 87 11.56 17.83 4.59
C SER A 87 12.62 17.39 5.62
N PRO A 88 12.38 17.53 6.92
CA PRO A 88 13.30 17.05 7.95
C PRO A 88 13.28 15.52 8.08
N LYS A 89 12.29 14.85 7.49
CA LYS A 89 12.19 13.38 7.41
C LYS A 89 12.71 12.87 6.08
N ILE A 90 13.27 11.67 6.07
CA ILE A 90 13.54 10.96 4.82
C ILE A 90 12.30 10.18 4.41
N VAL A 91 11.86 10.46 3.20
CA VAL A 91 10.85 9.70 2.49
C VAL A 91 11.55 8.96 1.36
N SER A 92 11.46 7.63 1.39
CA SER A 92 11.93 6.79 0.29
C SER A 92 10.89 6.79 -0.82
N VAL A 93 11.27 7.18 -2.03
CA VAL A 93 10.36 7.26 -3.17
C VAL A 93 10.67 6.13 -4.16
N ILE A 94 9.68 5.30 -4.44
CA ILE A 94 9.71 4.33 -5.55
C ILE A 94 9.09 5.02 -6.75
N THR A 95 9.91 5.35 -7.73
CA THR A 95 9.51 6.14 -8.88
C THR A 95 8.70 5.32 -9.89
N ARG A 96 8.02 6.00 -10.82
CA ARG A 96 7.35 5.37 -11.95
C ARG A 96 8.32 4.54 -12.82
N ASP A 97 9.55 4.99 -13.03
CA ASP A 97 10.58 4.24 -13.76
C ASP A 97 10.93 2.94 -13.01
N ASP A 98 11.01 2.97 -11.68
CA ASP A 98 11.20 1.77 -10.86
C ASP A 98 10.08 0.77 -11.02
N ILE A 99 8.82 1.25 -11.00
CA ILE A 99 7.63 0.43 -11.21
C ILE A 99 7.62 -0.18 -12.61
N HIS A 100 7.94 0.61 -13.64
CA HIS A 100 7.95 0.15 -15.03
C HIS A 100 9.01 -0.94 -15.26
N ARG A 101 10.20 -0.79 -14.67
CA ARG A 101 11.31 -1.76 -14.82
C ARG A 101 11.15 -3.01 -13.97
N ALA A 102 10.43 -2.95 -12.87
CA ALA A 102 10.24 -4.10 -11.98
C ALA A 102 9.52 -5.27 -12.68
N ALA A 103 9.93 -6.50 -12.36
CA ALA A 103 9.17 -7.71 -12.72
C ALA A 103 7.91 -7.88 -11.84
N ALA A 104 7.32 -6.77 -11.42
CA ALA A 104 6.18 -6.72 -10.52
C ALA A 104 4.86 -7.01 -11.23
N GLN A 105 3.93 -7.65 -10.52
CA GLN A 105 2.54 -7.86 -10.94
C GLN A 105 1.56 -7.07 -10.10
N THR A 106 1.96 -6.70 -8.88
CA THR A 106 1.14 -5.97 -7.90
C THR A 106 1.94 -4.83 -7.26
N ILE A 107 1.26 -3.93 -6.58
CA ILE A 107 1.88 -2.89 -5.75
C ILE A 107 2.78 -3.51 -4.69
N ASN A 108 2.34 -4.63 -4.11
CA ASN A 108 3.08 -5.36 -3.08
C ASN A 108 4.44 -5.86 -3.59
N ASP A 109 4.52 -6.31 -4.85
CA ASP A 109 5.79 -6.76 -5.43
C ASP A 109 6.78 -5.60 -5.59
N VAL A 110 6.29 -4.41 -5.90
CA VAL A 110 7.10 -3.20 -5.94
C VAL A 110 7.61 -2.83 -4.55
N LEU A 111 6.75 -2.92 -3.53
CA LEU A 111 7.11 -2.65 -2.13
C LEU A 111 8.16 -3.63 -1.59
N LYS A 112 8.20 -4.87 -2.08
CA LYS A 112 9.27 -5.84 -1.77
C LYS A 112 10.67 -5.35 -2.12
N LEU A 113 10.80 -4.39 -3.04
CA LEU A 113 12.08 -3.80 -3.44
C LEU A 113 12.55 -2.69 -2.50
N ALA A 114 11.68 -2.14 -1.66
CA ALA A 114 12.04 -1.18 -0.62
C ALA A 114 12.72 -1.89 0.56
N THR A 115 13.88 -1.41 0.99
CA THR A 115 14.75 -2.09 1.94
C THR A 115 14.14 -2.20 3.34
N GLY A 116 13.57 -1.12 3.86
CA GLY A 116 12.95 -1.08 5.20
C GLY A 116 11.55 -1.68 5.28
N VAL A 117 10.98 -2.15 4.15
CA VAL A 117 9.63 -2.71 4.08
C VAL A 117 9.70 -4.23 4.05
N ASP A 118 8.98 -4.89 4.93
CA ASP A 118 8.72 -6.32 4.91
C ASP A 118 7.33 -6.58 4.31
N VAL A 119 7.25 -7.42 3.30
CA VAL A 119 6.02 -7.80 2.60
C VAL A 119 5.89 -9.30 2.64
N ARG A 120 5.02 -9.80 3.51
CA ARG A 120 4.72 -11.22 3.67
C ARG A 120 3.51 -11.56 2.84
N GLN A 121 3.71 -12.27 1.76
CA GLN A 121 2.64 -12.66 0.87
C GLN A 121 2.10 -14.04 1.26
N ARG A 122 0.78 -14.18 1.32
CA ARG A 122 0.09 -15.43 1.60
C ARG A 122 -0.27 -16.12 0.28
N GLY A 123 0.67 -16.89 -0.27
CA GLY A 123 0.48 -17.58 -1.55
C GLY A 123 0.90 -16.77 -2.78
N GLY A 124 0.19 -16.93 -3.89
CA GLY A 124 0.51 -16.32 -5.19
C GLY A 124 0.19 -14.82 -5.28
N PHE A 125 0.38 -14.25 -6.46
CA PHE A 125 0.04 -12.86 -6.72
C PHE A 125 -1.47 -12.61 -6.61
N GLY A 126 -1.86 -11.42 -6.08
CA GLY A 126 -3.26 -11.02 -5.98
C GLY A 126 -4.02 -11.57 -4.80
N VAL A 127 -3.37 -12.26 -3.87
CA VAL A 127 -3.93 -12.73 -2.60
C VAL A 127 -3.52 -11.83 -1.45
N GLN A 128 -3.97 -12.14 -0.24
CA GLN A 128 -3.71 -11.39 0.98
C GLN A 128 -2.21 -11.19 1.25
N THR A 129 -1.85 -10.02 1.76
CA THR A 129 -0.47 -9.62 2.01
C THR A 129 -0.34 -8.80 3.29
N ASP A 130 0.57 -9.18 4.15
CA ASP A 130 0.93 -8.43 5.36
C ASP A 130 2.11 -7.50 5.04
N ILE A 131 1.96 -6.20 5.27
CA ILE A 131 2.99 -5.19 4.99
C ILE A 131 3.42 -4.57 6.31
N SER A 132 4.72 -4.53 6.59
CA SER A 132 5.26 -3.89 7.79
C SER A 132 6.54 -3.11 7.51
N ILE A 133 6.94 -2.24 8.43
CA ILE A 133 8.12 -1.39 8.31
C ILE A 133 8.97 -1.56 9.57
N ASN A 134 10.30 -1.71 9.38
CA ASN A 134 11.31 -1.70 10.44
C ASN A 134 11.03 -2.65 11.62
N GLY A 135 10.59 -3.88 11.33
CA GLY A 135 10.34 -4.92 12.32
C GLY A 135 9.03 -4.79 13.10
N GLY A 136 8.14 -3.92 12.65
CA GLY A 136 6.78 -3.85 13.16
C GLY A 136 5.86 -4.93 12.60
N THR A 137 4.59 -4.89 13.02
CA THR A 137 3.51 -5.74 12.48
C THR A 137 2.73 -4.99 11.39
N PHE A 138 1.88 -5.71 10.66
CA PHE A 138 1.08 -5.17 9.56
C PHE A 138 -0.01 -4.18 10.01
N ASP A 139 -0.45 -4.22 11.28
CA ASP A 139 -1.41 -3.27 11.85
C ASP A 139 -0.76 -1.94 12.29
N GLN A 140 0.57 -1.84 12.23
CA GLN A 140 1.36 -0.73 12.75
C GLN A 140 1.79 0.26 11.67
N ILE A 141 1.20 0.20 10.50
CA ILE A 141 1.44 1.12 9.39
C ILE A 141 0.14 1.76 8.91
N THR A 142 0.24 2.98 8.39
CA THR A 142 -0.85 3.63 7.69
C THR A 142 -0.64 3.53 6.19
N ILE A 143 -1.67 3.12 5.46
CA ILE A 143 -1.68 3.11 4.00
C ILE A 143 -2.56 4.24 3.49
N LEU A 144 -2.01 5.03 2.58
CA LEU A 144 -2.65 6.19 2.00
C LEU A 144 -2.75 6.05 0.49
N LEU A 145 -3.84 6.57 -0.08
CA LEU A 145 -4.00 6.78 -1.52
C LEU A 145 -4.20 8.28 -1.76
N ASN A 146 -3.23 8.91 -2.41
CA ASN A 146 -3.21 10.37 -2.62
C ASN A 146 -3.39 11.17 -1.31
N GLY A 147 -2.77 10.69 -0.22
CA GLY A 147 -2.85 11.31 1.10
C GLY A 147 -4.11 10.96 1.92
N VAL A 148 -5.05 10.20 1.37
CA VAL A 148 -6.25 9.72 2.06
C VAL A 148 -6.00 8.38 2.71
N ASN A 149 -6.32 8.24 4.00
CA ASN A 149 -6.17 6.99 4.72
C ASN A 149 -7.16 5.93 4.19
N ILE A 150 -6.62 4.79 3.72
CA ILE A 150 -7.35 3.63 3.23
C ILE A 150 -7.05 2.36 4.04
N SER A 151 -6.47 2.50 5.24
CA SER A 151 -6.24 1.37 6.14
C SER A 151 -7.56 0.78 6.66
N ASN A 152 -7.61 -0.54 6.77
CA ASN A 152 -8.79 -1.25 7.26
C ASN A 152 -8.71 -1.44 8.80
N PRO A 153 -9.61 -0.82 9.60
CA PRO A 153 -9.61 -0.98 11.06
C PRO A 153 -10.07 -2.36 11.57
N GLN A 154 -10.66 -3.18 10.70
CA GLN A 154 -11.01 -4.56 11.05
C GLN A 154 -9.76 -5.40 11.27
N THR A 155 -8.80 -5.31 10.33
CA THR A 155 -7.55 -6.07 10.31
C THR A 155 -6.57 -5.46 9.30
N GLY A 156 -5.29 -5.45 9.61
CA GLY A 156 -4.24 -5.04 8.66
C GLY A 156 -3.89 -6.08 7.59
N HIS A 157 -4.44 -7.30 7.67
CA HIS A 157 -4.19 -8.36 6.67
C HIS A 157 -4.69 -7.98 5.26
N ASN A 158 -5.71 -7.13 5.15
CA ASN A 158 -6.28 -6.70 3.88
C ASN A 158 -5.62 -5.43 3.32
N ALA A 159 -4.40 -5.12 3.76
CA ALA A 159 -3.64 -3.97 3.30
C ALA A 159 -3.33 -3.97 1.79
N SER A 160 -3.52 -5.09 1.10
CA SER A 160 -3.27 -5.25 -0.34
C SER A 160 -4.49 -4.98 -1.24
N ASP A 161 -5.65 -4.66 -0.67
CA ASP A 161 -6.89 -4.41 -1.42
C ASP A 161 -6.93 -3.00 -2.00
N PHE A 162 -5.86 -2.65 -2.72
CA PHE A 162 -5.75 -1.34 -3.35
C PHE A 162 -6.80 -1.20 -4.47
N PRO A 163 -7.64 -0.15 -4.42
CA PRO A 163 -8.63 0.12 -5.46
C PRO A 163 -8.02 0.83 -6.68
N VAL A 164 -6.74 0.63 -6.93
CA VAL A 164 -5.98 1.18 -8.06
C VAL A 164 -5.07 0.13 -8.66
N ALA A 165 -4.81 0.25 -9.95
CA ALA A 165 -3.88 -0.61 -10.65
C ALA A 165 -2.45 -0.06 -10.62
N LEU A 166 -1.47 -0.97 -10.78
CA LEU A 166 -0.05 -0.60 -10.81
C LEU A 166 0.27 0.44 -11.89
N ALA A 167 -0.39 0.38 -13.04
CA ALA A 167 -0.19 1.33 -14.14
C ALA A 167 -0.80 2.72 -13.88
N ASP A 168 -1.66 2.88 -12.88
CA ASP A 168 -2.20 4.19 -12.48
C ASP A 168 -1.27 4.97 -11.55
N ILE A 169 -0.24 4.31 -11.01
CA ILE A 169 0.65 4.88 -10.01
C ILE A 169 1.70 5.77 -10.68
N ASP A 170 1.90 6.95 -10.10
CA ASP A 170 2.99 7.85 -10.42
C ASP A 170 4.23 7.48 -9.60
N HIS A 171 4.11 7.41 -8.29
CA HIS A 171 5.15 6.97 -7.38
C HIS A 171 4.55 6.45 -6.07
N ILE A 172 5.39 5.78 -5.28
CA ILE A 172 5.03 5.33 -3.93
C ILE A 172 6.02 5.96 -2.95
N GLU A 173 5.49 6.60 -1.93
CA GLU A 173 6.27 7.18 -0.84
C GLU A 173 6.26 6.23 0.36
N VAL A 174 7.42 5.93 0.90
CA VAL A 174 7.58 5.15 2.13
C VAL A 174 8.22 6.02 3.18
N LEU A 175 7.45 6.35 4.21
CA LEU A 175 7.90 7.08 5.39
C LEU A 175 8.16 6.09 6.51
N GLU A 176 9.41 5.94 6.91
CA GLU A 176 9.84 5.02 7.96
C GLU A 176 9.92 5.71 9.32
N GLY A 177 9.47 5.00 10.37
CA GLY A 177 9.44 5.46 11.76
C GLY A 177 8.12 6.12 12.14
N ALA A 178 7.93 6.39 13.43
CA ALA A 178 6.70 6.94 13.97
C ALA A 178 6.28 8.25 13.27
N ALA A 179 5.06 8.28 12.75
CA ALA A 179 4.54 9.38 11.95
C ALA A 179 3.12 9.82 12.37
N SER A 180 2.67 9.45 13.57
CA SER A 180 1.30 9.73 14.05
C SER A 180 0.96 11.21 14.07
N ARG A 181 1.92 12.11 14.36
CA ARG A 181 1.67 13.56 14.32
C ARG A 181 1.37 14.12 12.92
N ILE A 182 1.63 13.33 11.85
CA ILE A 182 1.35 13.71 10.48
C ILE A 182 0.10 13.01 9.95
N PHE A 183 -0.03 11.70 10.21
CA PHE A 183 -1.08 10.86 9.60
C PHE A 183 -2.14 10.38 10.59
N GLY A 184 -2.04 10.75 11.88
CA GLY A 184 -2.94 10.28 12.93
C GLY A 184 -2.52 8.94 13.52
N THR A 185 -3.44 8.31 14.24
CA THR A 185 -3.22 6.97 14.81
C THR A 185 -2.95 5.95 13.72
N SER A 186 -2.32 4.84 14.03
CA SER A 186 -1.91 3.76 13.14
C SER A 186 -0.61 4.00 12.34
N ALA A 187 -0.13 5.25 12.17
CA ALA A 187 1.20 5.51 11.64
C ALA A 187 2.28 5.26 12.72
N PHE A 188 2.27 4.05 13.28
CA PHE A 188 3.05 3.65 14.44
C PHE A 188 4.52 3.41 14.09
N ASN A 189 4.79 2.62 13.05
CA ASN A 189 6.12 2.34 12.51
C ASN A 189 6.40 2.99 11.17
N GLY A 190 5.40 3.66 10.58
CA GLY A 190 5.53 4.37 9.32
C GLY A 190 4.24 4.50 8.55
N ALA A 191 4.37 5.02 7.33
CA ALA A 191 3.28 5.16 6.39
C ALA A 191 3.73 4.88 4.95
N ILE A 192 2.82 4.38 4.14
CA ILE A 192 3.00 4.19 2.70
C ILE A 192 1.94 5.01 1.98
N ASN A 193 2.35 5.96 1.15
CA ASN A 193 1.44 6.75 0.34
C ASN A 193 1.57 6.38 -1.14
N ILE A 194 0.49 5.90 -1.72
CA ILE A 194 0.38 5.56 -3.14
C ILE A 194 -0.14 6.79 -3.86
N VAL A 195 0.67 7.38 -4.72
CA VAL A 195 0.32 8.58 -5.48
C VAL A 195 -0.01 8.19 -6.91
N THR A 196 -1.21 8.57 -7.37
CA THR A 196 -1.68 8.27 -8.71
C THR A 196 -1.32 9.36 -9.72
N ARG A 197 -1.23 8.98 -10.99
CA ARG A 197 -0.95 9.90 -12.09
C ARG A 197 -2.14 10.81 -12.36
N LYS A 198 -1.89 12.11 -12.41
CA LYS A 198 -2.83 13.07 -12.98
C LYS A 198 -2.75 13.05 -14.50
N ALA A 199 -3.88 13.26 -15.17
CA ALA A 199 -3.89 13.43 -16.64
C ALA A 199 -3.15 14.72 -17.03
N GLN A 200 -2.30 14.64 -18.05
CA GLN A 200 -1.55 15.79 -18.58
C GLN A 200 -1.94 16.12 -20.04
N ASN A 201 -2.55 15.16 -20.71
CA ASN A 201 -3.01 15.26 -22.09
C ASN A 201 -4.17 14.29 -22.32
N ASP A 202 -4.81 14.36 -23.45
CA ASP A 202 -5.76 13.36 -23.89
C ASP A 202 -5.04 12.07 -24.25
N GLY A 203 -5.65 10.92 -23.93
CA GLY A 203 -5.00 9.66 -24.25
C GLY A 203 -5.73 8.43 -23.75
N VAL A 204 -5.32 7.30 -24.32
CA VAL A 204 -5.77 5.95 -23.97
C VAL A 204 -4.56 5.07 -23.72
N ALA A 205 -4.61 4.29 -22.66
CA ALA A 205 -3.62 3.25 -22.39
C ALA A 205 -4.32 1.91 -22.19
N ALA A 206 -3.70 0.83 -22.67
CA ALA A 206 -4.17 -0.52 -22.45
C ALA A 206 -2.99 -1.46 -22.20
N LEU A 207 -3.24 -2.52 -21.42
CA LEU A 207 -2.27 -3.56 -21.09
C LEU A 207 -2.97 -4.92 -21.13
N VAL A 208 -2.27 -5.93 -21.67
CA VAL A 208 -2.69 -7.33 -21.63
C VAL A 208 -1.47 -8.18 -21.28
N GLU A 209 -1.64 -9.13 -20.36
CA GLU A 209 -0.61 -10.08 -19.93
C GLU A 209 -1.20 -11.48 -19.82
N GLY A 210 -0.37 -12.49 -20.09
CA GLY A 210 -0.70 -13.88 -19.86
C GLY A 210 0.55 -14.69 -19.45
N GLY A 211 0.37 -15.81 -18.78
CA GLY A 211 1.53 -16.60 -18.33
C GLY A 211 1.23 -17.84 -17.52
N SER A 212 2.16 -18.20 -16.63
CA SER A 212 2.13 -19.39 -15.81
C SER A 212 0.83 -19.51 -15.01
N PHE A 213 0.41 -20.74 -14.74
CA PHE A 213 -0.75 -21.07 -13.90
C PHE A 213 -2.06 -20.41 -14.36
N GLY A 214 -2.32 -20.41 -15.68
CA GLY A 214 -3.53 -19.80 -16.24
C GLY A 214 -3.65 -18.29 -15.97
N SER A 215 -2.54 -17.63 -15.63
CA SER A 215 -2.55 -16.20 -15.33
C SER A 215 -2.94 -15.38 -16.53
N PHE A 216 -3.88 -14.46 -16.32
CA PHE A 216 -4.32 -13.47 -17.30
C PHE A 216 -4.56 -12.14 -16.58
N ALA A 217 -4.12 -11.05 -17.19
CA ALA A 217 -4.42 -9.70 -16.71
C ALA A 217 -4.69 -8.76 -17.86
N THR A 218 -5.64 -7.87 -17.68
CA THR A 218 -5.91 -6.77 -18.59
C THR A 218 -6.22 -5.50 -17.83
N GLN A 219 -5.84 -4.36 -18.39
CA GLN A 219 -6.12 -3.04 -17.84
C GLN A 219 -6.32 -2.03 -18.95
N GLY A 220 -7.27 -1.12 -18.74
CA GLY A 220 -7.51 0.04 -19.60
C GLY A 220 -7.45 1.32 -18.76
N ARG A 221 -7.01 2.43 -19.38
CA ARG A 221 -7.04 3.77 -18.81
C ARG A 221 -7.39 4.78 -19.89
N LEU A 222 -8.33 5.66 -19.58
CA LEU A 222 -8.69 6.84 -20.36
C LEU A 222 -8.27 8.07 -19.57
N GLN A 223 -7.79 9.09 -20.25
CA GLN A 223 -7.44 10.36 -19.62
C GLN A 223 -7.67 11.53 -20.55
N SER A 224 -8.00 12.69 -19.97
CA SER A 224 -8.16 13.95 -20.68
C SER A 224 -7.65 15.11 -19.84
N SER A 225 -6.98 16.07 -20.48
CA SER A 225 -6.56 17.30 -19.81
C SER A 225 -6.63 18.49 -20.78
N PHE A 226 -7.34 19.54 -20.35
CA PHE A 226 -7.51 20.77 -21.13
C PHE A 226 -7.69 21.98 -20.23
N THR A 227 -7.52 23.16 -20.81
CA THR A 227 -7.70 24.45 -20.11
C THR A 227 -8.85 25.22 -20.73
N THR A 228 -9.76 25.74 -19.89
CA THR A 228 -10.86 26.60 -20.31
C THR A 228 -10.86 27.88 -19.47
N GLY A 229 -10.52 29.00 -20.07
CA GLY A 229 -10.34 30.25 -19.34
C GLY A 229 -9.27 30.13 -18.26
N LYS A 230 -9.66 30.26 -16.99
CA LYS A 230 -8.77 30.14 -15.81
C LYS A 230 -8.77 28.75 -15.19
N TRP A 231 -9.58 27.83 -15.73
CA TRP A 231 -9.68 26.46 -15.24
C TRP A 231 -8.78 25.52 -16.01
N THR A 232 -7.98 24.75 -15.30
CA THR A 232 -7.32 23.55 -15.83
C THR A 232 -8.09 22.32 -15.34
N HIS A 233 -8.45 21.44 -16.28
CA HIS A 233 -9.19 20.23 -16.05
C HIS A 233 -8.30 19.02 -16.34
N ALA A 234 -8.33 18.03 -15.46
CA ALA A 234 -7.67 16.75 -15.68
C ALA A 234 -8.54 15.61 -15.13
N TYR A 235 -8.91 14.70 -16.02
CA TYR A 235 -9.79 13.56 -15.74
C TYR A 235 -9.09 12.28 -16.10
N SER A 236 -9.26 11.24 -15.29
CA SER A 236 -8.86 9.90 -15.69
C SER A 236 -9.80 8.85 -15.11
N ALA A 237 -9.99 7.78 -15.87
CA ALA A 237 -10.70 6.58 -15.48
C ALA A 237 -9.91 5.35 -15.91
N SER A 238 -9.83 4.35 -15.08
CA SER A 238 -9.16 3.08 -15.36
C SER A 238 -9.97 1.91 -14.82
N GLY A 239 -9.79 0.74 -15.42
CA GLY A 239 -10.32 -0.50 -14.96
C GLY A 239 -9.39 -1.65 -15.31
N GLY A 240 -9.40 -2.69 -14.49
CA GLY A 240 -8.54 -3.85 -14.69
C GLY A 240 -9.16 -5.13 -14.14
N TYR A 241 -8.74 -6.23 -14.73
CA TYR A 241 -9.10 -7.58 -14.31
C TYR A 241 -7.85 -8.45 -14.31
N LYS A 242 -7.73 -9.33 -13.32
CA LYS A 242 -6.65 -10.27 -13.18
C LYS A 242 -7.16 -11.58 -12.59
N ARG A 243 -6.64 -12.70 -13.10
CA ARG A 243 -6.91 -14.04 -12.55
C ARG A 243 -5.69 -14.95 -12.63
N SER A 244 -5.71 -16.03 -11.86
CA SER A 244 -4.79 -17.17 -11.98
C SER A 244 -5.40 -18.38 -11.33
N ASP A 245 -5.02 -19.57 -11.82
CA ASP A 245 -5.39 -20.85 -11.19
C ASP A 245 -4.49 -21.18 -9.97
N GLY A 246 -3.47 -20.33 -9.70
CA GLY A 246 -2.55 -20.46 -8.57
C GLY A 246 -1.37 -21.39 -8.82
N GLY A 247 -0.25 -21.12 -8.13
CA GLY A 247 0.97 -21.92 -8.21
C GLY A 247 1.08 -23.03 -7.17
N THR A 248 0.11 -23.14 -6.27
CA THR A 248 -0.03 -24.15 -5.22
C THR A 248 -1.50 -24.53 -5.08
N GLU A 249 -1.79 -25.63 -4.37
CA GLU A 249 -3.15 -26.05 -4.08
C GLU A 249 -3.95 -24.92 -3.39
N ASN A 250 -5.22 -24.74 -3.78
CA ASN A 250 -6.14 -23.71 -3.25
C ASN A 250 -5.47 -22.31 -3.11
N SER A 251 -4.83 -21.86 -4.19
CA SER A 251 -4.21 -20.54 -4.29
C SER A 251 -4.62 -19.78 -5.57
N ASP A 252 -5.71 -20.21 -6.16
CA ASP A 252 -6.39 -19.52 -7.25
C ASP A 252 -6.89 -18.15 -6.79
N PHE A 253 -6.92 -17.20 -7.70
CA PHE A 253 -7.48 -15.90 -7.41
C PHE A 253 -8.10 -15.22 -8.63
N GLU A 254 -9.01 -14.29 -8.33
CA GLU A 254 -9.67 -13.43 -9.29
C GLU A 254 -9.80 -12.03 -8.66
N LYS A 255 -9.42 -10.97 -9.41
CA LYS A 255 -9.47 -9.58 -8.95
C LYS A 255 -9.98 -8.67 -10.05
N GLY A 256 -11.00 -7.87 -9.74
CA GLY A 256 -11.48 -6.74 -10.53
C GLY A 256 -11.23 -5.44 -9.80
N GLN A 257 -10.94 -4.35 -10.54
CA GLN A 257 -10.76 -3.02 -9.96
C GLN A 257 -11.13 -1.92 -10.94
N ALA A 258 -11.61 -0.79 -10.41
CA ALA A 258 -11.90 0.42 -11.17
C ALA A 258 -11.48 1.64 -10.35
N PHE A 259 -10.93 2.65 -11.02
CA PHE A 259 -10.51 3.89 -10.38
C PHE A 259 -10.80 5.09 -11.28
N GLY A 260 -11.36 6.15 -10.70
CA GLY A 260 -11.61 7.41 -11.37
C GLY A 260 -11.09 8.58 -10.54
N GLN A 261 -10.54 9.58 -11.19
CA GLN A 261 -10.13 10.82 -10.52
C GLN A 261 -10.39 12.06 -11.38
N ILE A 262 -10.70 13.15 -10.69
CA ILE A 262 -10.95 14.48 -11.22
C ILE A 262 -10.00 15.44 -10.50
N ASN A 263 -9.21 16.19 -11.27
CA ASN A 263 -8.35 17.23 -10.74
C ASN A 263 -8.70 18.54 -11.48
N LEU A 264 -9.22 19.51 -10.76
CA LEU A 264 -9.57 20.83 -11.30
C LEU A 264 -8.70 21.87 -10.61
N SER A 265 -8.15 22.80 -11.35
CA SER A 265 -7.37 23.92 -10.78
C SER A 265 -7.87 25.23 -11.38
N TYR A 266 -8.20 26.18 -10.51
CA TYR A 266 -8.63 27.51 -10.89
C TYR A 266 -7.55 28.55 -10.59
N ASN A 267 -6.95 29.09 -11.62
CA ASN A 267 -6.03 30.23 -11.55
C ASN A 267 -4.90 30.05 -10.51
N GLN A 268 -4.46 28.82 -10.24
CA GLN A 268 -3.45 28.47 -9.24
C GLN A 268 -3.80 29.00 -7.82
N ARG A 269 -5.07 29.04 -7.46
CA ARG A 269 -5.58 29.49 -6.15
C ARG A 269 -6.54 28.54 -5.50
N PHE A 270 -7.17 27.71 -6.30
CA PHE A 270 -8.17 26.77 -5.82
C PHE A 270 -8.09 25.47 -6.60
N ASP A 271 -7.87 24.36 -5.90
CA ASP A 271 -7.85 23.03 -6.50
C ASP A 271 -8.94 22.15 -5.91
N ILE A 272 -9.54 21.32 -6.74
CA ILE A 272 -10.47 20.25 -6.38
C ILE A 272 -9.85 18.96 -6.86
N ASN A 273 -9.63 18.02 -5.93
CA ASN A 273 -9.19 16.67 -6.24
C ASN A 273 -10.23 15.69 -5.71
N ALA A 274 -10.98 15.08 -6.60
CA ALA A 274 -11.96 14.05 -6.26
C ALA A 274 -11.52 12.71 -6.85
N GLN A 275 -11.76 11.62 -6.11
CA GLN A 275 -11.43 10.27 -6.53
C GLN A 275 -12.44 9.26 -6.02
N VAL A 276 -12.64 8.20 -6.79
CA VAL A 276 -13.43 7.04 -6.45
C VAL A 276 -12.70 5.78 -6.90
N GLY A 277 -12.66 4.77 -6.05
CA GLY A 277 -12.02 3.51 -6.36
C GLY A 277 -12.85 2.34 -5.85
N TYR A 278 -12.80 1.24 -6.59
CA TYR A 278 -13.40 -0.04 -6.22
C TYR A 278 -12.45 -1.18 -6.54
N ALA A 279 -12.31 -2.10 -5.61
CA ALA A 279 -11.62 -3.36 -5.83
C ALA A 279 -12.44 -4.50 -5.25
N GLN A 280 -12.55 -5.59 -5.98
CA GLN A 280 -13.10 -6.86 -5.51
C GLN A 280 -12.10 -7.95 -5.81
N GLN A 281 -11.86 -8.83 -4.85
CA GLN A 281 -11.05 -10.02 -5.10
C GLN A 281 -11.64 -11.23 -4.38
N SER A 282 -11.37 -12.41 -4.94
CA SER A 282 -11.70 -13.69 -4.33
C SER A 282 -10.54 -14.65 -4.54
N TYR A 283 -10.23 -15.47 -3.54
CA TYR A 283 -9.08 -16.36 -3.60
C TYR A 283 -9.21 -17.57 -2.68
N GLY A 284 -8.54 -18.65 -3.09
CA GLY A 284 -8.26 -19.76 -2.21
C GLY A 284 -7.21 -19.39 -1.18
N ALA A 285 -7.49 -19.61 0.09
CA ALA A 285 -6.69 -19.20 1.23
C ALA A 285 -6.05 -20.42 1.94
N ASN A 286 -5.19 -21.14 1.21
CA ASN A 286 -4.55 -22.36 1.70
C ASN A 286 -3.71 -22.09 2.96
N THR A 287 -4.11 -22.64 4.09
CA THR A 287 -3.41 -22.56 5.39
C THR A 287 -3.17 -21.15 5.94
N PHE A 288 -3.94 -20.14 5.49
CA PHE A 288 -3.67 -18.72 5.83
C PHE A 288 -3.72 -18.45 7.33
N TYR A 289 -4.71 -18.99 8.02
CA TYR A 289 -4.92 -18.73 9.44
C TYR A 289 -4.59 -19.94 10.33
N SER A 290 -4.39 -21.11 9.74
CA SER A 290 -3.98 -22.32 10.45
C SER A 290 -3.46 -23.38 9.48
N ALA A 291 -2.33 -24.02 9.82
CA ALA A 291 -1.76 -25.13 9.05
C ALA A 291 -2.68 -26.36 8.97
N LYS A 292 -3.71 -26.42 9.81
CA LYS A 292 -4.70 -27.54 9.84
C LYS A 292 -5.75 -27.43 8.72
N PHE A 293 -5.96 -26.24 8.13
CA PHE A 293 -7.04 -25.98 7.16
C PHE A 293 -6.45 -25.49 5.83
N ASN A 294 -6.37 -26.37 4.84
CA ASN A 294 -5.82 -26.07 3.52
C ASN A 294 -6.86 -25.62 2.48
N ASN A 295 -8.15 -25.73 2.79
CA ASN A 295 -9.24 -25.41 1.86
C ASN A 295 -10.09 -24.23 2.33
N GLN A 296 -9.43 -23.16 2.79
CA GLN A 296 -10.09 -21.91 3.16
C GLN A 296 -10.38 -21.08 1.91
N TYR A 297 -11.32 -20.15 2.01
CA TYR A 297 -11.68 -19.21 0.94
C TYR A 297 -11.97 -17.84 1.53
N GLU A 298 -11.62 -16.81 0.79
CA GLU A 298 -11.90 -15.43 1.17
C GLU A 298 -12.27 -14.59 -0.05
N LYS A 299 -13.23 -13.69 0.16
CA LYS A 299 -13.64 -12.69 -0.81
C LYS A 299 -13.70 -11.34 -0.10
N THR A 300 -13.03 -10.34 -0.67
CA THR A 300 -13.02 -8.97 -0.16
C THR A 300 -13.51 -7.99 -1.20
N ASP A 301 -14.17 -6.93 -0.73
CA ASP A 301 -14.58 -5.77 -1.52
C ASP A 301 -14.07 -4.50 -0.81
N HIS A 302 -13.48 -3.58 -1.54
CA HIS A 302 -13.07 -2.28 -1.02
C HIS A 302 -13.58 -1.18 -1.94
N THR A 303 -14.43 -0.31 -1.40
CA THR A 303 -14.89 0.92 -2.06
C THR A 303 -14.31 2.12 -1.33
N MET A 304 -13.73 3.06 -2.07
CA MET A 304 -13.29 4.33 -1.50
C MET A 304 -13.78 5.51 -2.34
N ALA A 305 -14.06 6.62 -1.67
CA ALA A 305 -14.32 7.90 -2.31
C ALA A 305 -13.72 9.02 -1.47
N SER A 306 -13.18 10.05 -2.10
CA SER A 306 -12.75 11.26 -1.39
C SER A 306 -12.83 12.50 -2.25
N ILE A 307 -12.94 13.64 -1.57
CA ILE A 307 -12.80 14.96 -2.14
C ILE A 307 -11.88 15.80 -1.26
N ASN A 308 -10.85 16.36 -1.88
CA ASN A 308 -9.89 17.26 -1.27
C ASN A 308 -9.99 18.61 -1.99
N LEU A 309 -10.30 19.64 -1.23
CA LEU A 309 -10.26 21.01 -1.72
C LEU A 309 -8.96 21.64 -1.24
N ASN A 310 -8.40 22.56 -2.00
CA ASN A 310 -7.20 23.28 -1.63
C ASN A 310 -7.33 24.74 -2.06
N LEU A 311 -7.43 25.61 -1.07
CA LEU A 311 -7.43 27.06 -1.28
C LEU A 311 -6.06 27.58 -0.85
N HIS A 312 -5.42 28.37 -1.70
CA HIS A 312 -4.11 28.94 -1.41
C HIS A 312 -3.90 30.25 -2.18
N ASP A 313 -3.00 31.08 -1.71
CA ASP A 313 -2.54 32.22 -2.49
C ASP A 313 -1.55 31.76 -3.59
N PRO A 314 -1.31 32.56 -4.65
CA PRO A 314 -0.41 32.18 -5.74
C PRO A 314 1.04 31.93 -5.31
N HIS A 315 1.47 32.51 -4.19
CA HIS A 315 2.81 32.32 -3.61
C HIS A 315 2.85 31.20 -2.57
N GLN A 316 1.71 30.53 -2.31
CA GLN A 316 1.58 29.47 -1.31
C GLN A 316 2.05 29.91 0.10
N THR A 317 1.86 31.19 0.44
CA THR A 317 2.10 31.71 1.78
C THR A 317 1.10 31.19 2.80
N TRP A 318 -0.12 30.92 2.38
CA TRP A 318 -1.13 30.23 3.18
C TRP A 318 -1.88 29.21 2.34
N GLN A 319 -2.38 28.20 3.01
CA GLN A 319 -3.19 27.13 2.41
C GLN A 319 -4.24 26.67 3.41
N ILE A 320 -5.45 26.40 2.93
CA ILE A 320 -6.54 25.77 3.67
C ILE A 320 -7.07 24.61 2.82
N ALA A 321 -7.01 23.40 3.36
CA ALA A 321 -7.33 22.20 2.63
C ALA A 321 -8.31 21.31 3.41
N PRO A 322 -9.64 21.53 3.26
CA PRO A 322 -10.64 20.58 3.75
C PRO A 322 -10.64 19.29 2.92
N GLN A 323 -10.84 18.17 3.60
CA GLN A 323 -10.89 16.83 3.03
C GLN A 323 -12.08 16.07 3.59
N PHE A 324 -12.76 15.29 2.72
CA PHE A 324 -13.77 14.32 3.12
C PHE A 324 -13.50 13.00 2.43
N TYR A 325 -13.72 11.90 3.14
CA TYR A 325 -13.48 10.57 2.60
C TYR A 325 -14.47 9.54 3.18
N TYR A 326 -14.67 8.51 2.39
CA TYR A 326 -15.42 7.32 2.73
C TYR A 326 -14.69 6.09 2.27
N ASN A 327 -14.61 5.08 3.14
CA ASN A 327 -14.16 3.73 2.79
C ASN A 327 -15.21 2.74 3.27
N ASN A 328 -15.50 1.74 2.46
CA ASN A 328 -16.27 0.57 2.84
C ASN A 328 -15.47 -0.69 2.52
N PHE A 329 -15.32 -1.55 3.51
CA PHE A 329 -14.63 -2.82 3.40
C PHE A 329 -15.62 -3.93 3.69
N LYS A 330 -15.73 -4.90 2.77
CA LYS A 330 -16.51 -6.12 2.98
C LYS A 330 -15.60 -7.32 2.91
N ASP A 331 -15.87 -8.28 3.77
CA ASP A 331 -15.11 -9.51 3.86
C ASP A 331 -16.07 -10.68 4.06
N HIS A 332 -15.89 -11.71 3.25
CA HIS A 332 -16.59 -13.00 3.35
C HIS A 332 -15.54 -14.11 3.43
N TYR A 333 -15.41 -14.70 4.58
CA TYR A 333 -14.48 -15.78 4.88
C TYR A 333 -15.19 -17.11 5.06
N GLN A 334 -14.61 -18.20 4.54
CA GLN A 334 -15.03 -19.58 4.77
C GLN A 334 -13.85 -20.42 5.25
N LEU A 335 -13.97 -21.04 6.43
CA LEU A 335 -12.98 -21.99 6.95
C LEU A 335 -12.83 -23.23 6.06
N THR A 336 -13.91 -23.64 5.41
CA THR A 336 -13.92 -24.68 4.37
C THR A 336 -14.66 -24.13 3.17
N ARG A 337 -13.96 -23.98 2.05
CA ARG A 337 -14.49 -23.44 0.80
C ARG A 337 -15.76 -24.18 0.35
N GLY A 338 -16.82 -23.42 0.09
CA GLY A 338 -18.13 -23.94 -0.31
C GLY A 338 -18.99 -24.48 0.84
N LYS A 339 -18.53 -24.39 2.08
CA LYS A 339 -19.33 -24.70 3.26
C LYS A 339 -19.92 -23.43 3.86
N ALA A 340 -21.24 -23.33 3.90
CA ALA A 340 -21.97 -22.21 4.45
C ALA A 340 -22.34 -22.42 5.93
N GLY A 341 -22.54 -21.33 6.66
CA GLY A 341 -23.06 -21.28 8.00
C GLY A 341 -22.01 -21.08 9.10
N ALA A 342 -22.44 -20.51 10.23
CA ALA A 342 -21.57 -20.22 11.37
C ALA A 342 -20.87 -21.46 11.92
N ALA A 343 -21.58 -22.59 11.98
CA ALA A 343 -21.04 -23.87 12.43
C ALA A 343 -19.92 -24.41 11.51
N ALA A 344 -19.90 -23.99 10.24
CA ALA A 344 -18.84 -24.31 9.28
C ALA A 344 -17.69 -23.28 9.29
N GLY A 345 -17.71 -22.28 10.17
CA GLY A 345 -16.70 -21.23 10.26
C GLY A 345 -16.80 -20.18 9.15
N GLU A 346 -18.00 -19.90 8.65
CA GLU A 346 -18.26 -18.86 7.68
C GLU A 346 -18.56 -17.53 8.38
N ASN A 347 -17.86 -16.47 7.99
CA ASN A 347 -18.03 -15.13 8.54
C ASN A 347 -18.22 -14.08 7.46
N TYR A 348 -18.98 -13.02 7.81
CA TYR A 348 -19.22 -11.83 7.00
C TYR A 348 -18.97 -10.59 7.81
N HIS A 349 -18.28 -9.63 7.21
CA HIS A 349 -18.00 -8.32 7.81
C HIS A 349 -18.33 -7.21 6.80
N ASP A 350 -18.89 -6.10 7.28
CA ASP A 350 -19.18 -4.89 6.50
C ASP A 350 -18.79 -3.68 7.36
N LEU A 351 -17.65 -3.06 7.01
CA LEU A 351 -17.05 -1.96 7.76
C LEU A 351 -17.12 -0.68 6.94
N ASP A 352 -17.74 0.33 7.50
CA ASP A 352 -17.73 1.71 7.00
C ASP A 352 -16.75 2.57 7.79
N VAL A 353 -15.99 3.42 7.10
CA VAL A 353 -15.18 4.49 7.68
C VAL A 353 -15.54 5.80 7.00
N TYR A 354 -16.12 6.73 7.78
CA TYR A 354 -16.41 8.09 7.32
C TYR A 354 -15.41 9.03 7.96
N GLY A 355 -14.78 9.89 7.19
CA GLY A 355 -13.83 10.85 7.72
C GLY A 355 -13.95 12.22 7.08
N GLY A 356 -13.57 13.21 7.86
CA GLY A 356 -13.41 14.57 7.39
C GLY A 356 -12.33 15.30 8.17
N GLY A 357 -11.61 16.16 7.49
CA GLY A 357 -10.51 16.90 8.09
C GLY A 357 -10.33 18.28 7.48
N LEU A 358 -9.58 19.10 8.17
CA LEU A 358 -9.13 20.41 7.73
C LEU A 358 -7.65 20.53 8.03
N ASN A 359 -6.85 20.84 7.02
CA ASN A 359 -5.46 21.18 7.18
C ASN A 359 -5.26 22.66 6.78
N ALA A 360 -4.73 23.48 7.66
CA ALA A 360 -4.39 24.87 7.39
C ALA A 360 -2.93 25.11 7.69
N ASN A 361 -2.24 25.80 6.79
CA ASN A 361 -0.84 26.17 7.01
C ASN A 361 -0.56 27.59 6.54
N ILE A 362 0.46 28.20 7.17
CA ILE A 362 0.95 29.52 6.85
C ILE A 362 2.48 29.53 6.86
N THR A 363 3.05 30.19 5.86
CA THR A 363 4.48 30.48 5.76
C THR A 363 4.73 31.92 6.21
N TRP A 364 5.64 32.11 7.15
CA TRP A 364 5.98 33.41 7.71
C TRP A 364 7.46 33.47 8.06
N MET A 365 7.93 34.59 8.67
CA MET A 365 9.37 34.83 8.87
C MET A 365 10.10 33.73 9.65
N LEU A 366 9.43 33.00 10.54
CA LEU A 366 10.05 31.91 11.32
C LEU A 366 9.92 30.53 10.66
N GLY A 367 9.29 30.44 9.48
CA GLY A 367 9.10 29.18 8.75
C GLY A 367 7.65 28.87 8.43
N LYS A 368 7.23 27.60 8.58
CA LYS A 368 5.88 27.15 8.24
C LYS A 368 5.16 26.57 9.44
N THR A 369 3.98 27.09 9.76
CA THR A 369 3.11 26.56 10.81
C THR A 369 1.91 25.85 10.18
N ALA A 370 1.57 24.65 10.62
CA ALA A 370 0.39 23.91 10.21
C ALA A 370 -0.46 23.52 11.41
N VAL A 371 -1.77 23.63 11.26
CA VAL A 371 -2.78 23.12 12.19
C VAL A 371 -3.70 22.21 11.40
N ALA A 372 -3.97 21.03 11.92
CA ALA A 372 -4.91 20.12 11.31
C ALA A 372 -5.91 19.58 12.33
N PHE A 373 -7.12 19.37 11.86
CA PHE A 373 -8.20 18.68 12.56
C PHE A 373 -8.66 17.53 11.66
N ASP A 374 -8.87 16.36 12.23
CA ASP A 374 -9.40 15.19 11.54
C ASP A 374 -10.34 14.44 12.47
N ILE A 375 -11.51 14.07 11.97
CA ILE A 375 -12.47 13.22 12.66
C ILE A 375 -12.90 12.08 11.74
N SER A 376 -12.90 10.86 12.27
CA SER A 376 -13.40 9.70 11.55
C SER A 376 -14.27 8.84 12.46
N LYS A 377 -15.32 8.28 11.87
CA LYS A 377 -16.19 7.28 12.50
C LYS A 377 -16.02 5.96 11.77
N GLU A 378 -15.76 4.92 12.52
CA GLU A 378 -15.72 3.53 12.09
C GLU A 378 -16.99 2.82 12.58
N ARG A 379 -17.60 2.00 11.72
CA ARG A 379 -18.79 1.22 12.05
C ARG A 379 -18.72 -0.13 11.34
N ILE A 380 -18.63 -1.21 12.10
CA ILE A 380 -18.66 -2.57 11.59
C ILE A 380 -19.98 -3.26 11.91
N TYR A 381 -20.59 -3.91 10.92
CA TYR A 381 -21.61 -4.93 11.09
C TYR A 381 -20.97 -6.29 10.77
N SER A 382 -21.22 -7.29 11.60
CA SER A 382 -20.47 -8.54 11.49
C SER A 382 -21.30 -9.74 11.99
N THR A 383 -20.94 -10.91 11.53
CA THR A 383 -21.41 -12.19 12.10
C THR A 383 -20.55 -12.66 13.29
N ALA A 384 -19.35 -12.04 13.50
CA ALA A 384 -18.38 -12.50 14.50
C ALA A 384 -17.74 -11.37 15.34
N LEU A 385 -17.66 -10.14 14.82
CA LEU A 385 -16.93 -9.02 15.43
C LEU A 385 -17.89 -7.95 15.95
N GLY A 386 -17.64 -7.44 17.17
CA GLY A 386 -18.44 -6.43 17.82
C GLY A 386 -19.35 -7.00 18.92
N GLU A 387 -20.15 -6.12 19.49
CA GLU A 387 -21.16 -6.43 20.50
C GLU A 387 -22.41 -7.03 19.86
N GLU A 388 -23.12 -7.88 20.58
CA GLU A 388 -24.35 -8.51 20.09
C GLU A 388 -25.48 -7.47 19.93
N LEU A 389 -26.17 -7.53 18.81
CA LEU A 389 -27.33 -6.73 18.53
C LEU A 389 -28.59 -7.39 19.14
N ALA A 390 -29.59 -6.59 19.47
CA ALA A 390 -30.95 -7.11 19.71
C ALA A 390 -31.51 -7.75 18.42
N ALA A 391 -32.32 -8.77 18.51
CA ALA A 391 -32.82 -9.51 17.35
C ALA A 391 -33.55 -8.65 16.32
N GLU A 392 -34.23 -7.62 16.77
CA GLU A 392 -34.90 -6.61 15.94
C GLU A 392 -33.97 -5.72 15.15
N ASP A 393 -32.68 -5.61 15.57
CA ASP A 393 -31.63 -4.79 14.92
C ASP A 393 -30.76 -5.60 13.96
N TYR A 394 -31.01 -6.89 13.80
CA TYR A 394 -30.26 -7.73 12.87
C TYR A 394 -30.42 -7.22 11.44
N LYS A 395 -29.33 -7.24 10.66
CA LYS A 395 -29.32 -6.79 9.27
C LYS A 395 -29.08 -7.93 8.30
N ASN A 396 -29.95 -8.05 7.30
CA ASN A 396 -29.79 -9.05 6.24
C ASN A 396 -28.49 -8.81 5.43
N ILE A 397 -27.77 -9.90 5.15
CA ILE A 397 -26.62 -9.90 4.26
C ILE A 397 -27.12 -10.13 2.84
N HIS A 398 -26.94 -9.14 1.98
CA HIS A 398 -27.45 -9.17 0.60
C HIS A 398 -26.96 -10.41 -0.17
N GLY A 399 -27.89 -11.12 -0.81
CA GLY A 399 -27.60 -12.33 -1.59
C GLY A 399 -27.39 -13.60 -0.78
N THR A 400 -27.72 -13.59 0.51
CA THR A 400 -27.65 -14.75 1.42
C THR A 400 -28.89 -14.84 2.28
N ASP A 401 -29.04 -15.94 3.02
CA ASP A 401 -30.03 -16.12 4.09
C ASP A 401 -29.48 -15.75 5.49
N ARG A 402 -28.28 -15.15 5.55
CA ARG A 402 -27.54 -14.78 6.75
C ARG A 402 -27.83 -13.33 7.17
N GLN A 403 -27.58 -13.04 8.44
CA GLN A 403 -27.72 -11.72 9.03
C GLN A 403 -26.48 -11.32 9.80
N TYR A 404 -26.14 -10.05 9.78
CA TYR A 404 -25.22 -9.44 10.75
C TYR A 404 -25.91 -9.39 12.10
N THR A 405 -25.32 -10.02 13.10
CA THR A 405 -25.85 -10.11 14.47
C THR A 405 -25.03 -9.30 15.46
N ARG A 406 -23.95 -8.68 15.02
CA ARG A 406 -23.02 -7.92 15.84
C ARG A 406 -22.71 -6.57 15.22
N LYS A 407 -22.36 -5.62 16.07
CA LYS A 407 -21.98 -4.25 15.67
C LYS A 407 -20.85 -3.73 16.55
N GLY A 408 -19.93 -2.97 15.95
CA GLY A 408 -18.93 -2.18 16.65
C GLY A 408 -18.87 -0.77 16.07
N GLU A 409 -18.69 0.23 16.92
CA GLU A 409 -18.50 1.62 16.50
C GLU A 409 -17.42 2.29 17.34
N ARG A 410 -16.62 3.14 16.71
CA ARG A 410 -15.74 4.06 17.41
C ARG A 410 -15.51 5.33 16.59
N THR A 411 -15.30 6.44 17.29
CA THR A 411 -14.97 7.73 16.70
C THR A 411 -13.56 8.11 17.11
N ASN A 412 -12.75 8.48 16.13
CA ASN A 412 -11.39 8.93 16.32
C ASN A 412 -11.29 10.42 15.99
N THR A 413 -10.80 11.24 16.91
CA THR A 413 -10.61 12.68 16.74
C THR A 413 -9.14 13.02 16.92
N ASN A 414 -8.55 13.71 15.95
CA ASN A 414 -7.17 14.13 15.92
C ASN A 414 -7.09 15.64 15.79
N ILE A 415 -6.28 16.27 16.65
CA ILE A 415 -5.89 17.68 16.52
C ILE A 415 -4.36 17.70 16.41
N MET A 416 -3.82 18.33 15.40
CA MET A 416 -2.39 18.34 15.12
C MET A 416 -1.90 19.77 15.01
N LEU A 417 -0.77 20.04 15.66
CA LEU A 417 -0.03 21.30 15.53
C LEU A 417 1.41 20.96 15.14
N GLU A 418 1.91 21.61 14.10
CA GLU A 418 3.28 21.47 13.62
C GLU A 418 3.86 22.84 13.28
N HIS A 419 5.11 23.08 13.68
CA HIS A 419 5.87 24.23 13.21
C HIS A 419 7.23 23.77 12.65
N ASN A 420 7.56 24.27 11.48
CA ASN A 420 8.80 23.99 10.76
C ASN A 420 9.65 25.26 10.68
N PHE A 421 10.68 25.36 11.51
CA PHE A 421 11.69 26.40 11.42
C PHE A 421 12.64 26.08 10.25
N ILE A 422 12.84 27.02 9.34
CA ILE A 422 13.68 26.86 8.14
C ILE A 422 14.69 27.99 8.11
N PHE A 423 15.97 27.67 8.29
CA PHE A 423 17.08 28.61 8.31
C PHE A 423 18.22 28.14 7.40
N GLY A 424 18.33 28.70 6.20
CA GLY A 424 19.34 28.28 5.25
C GLY A 424 19.24 26.77 4.98
N GLY A 425 20.31 26.02 5.28
CA GLY A 425 20.35 24.56 5.15
C GLY A 425 19.77 23.78 6.34
N PHE A 426 19.30 24.43 7.41
CA PHE A 426 18.77 23.79 8.60
C PHE A 426 17.25 23.84 8.62
N THR A 427 16.61 22.70 8.93
CA THR A 427 15.16 22.60 9.16
C THR A 427 14.92 21.88 10.49
N LEU A 428 14.12 22.50 11.36
CA LEU A 428 13.63 21.91 12.61
C LEU A 428 12.11 21.87 12.57
N SER A 429 11.52 20.70 12.63
CA SER A 429 10.06 20.47 12.73
C SER A 429 9.72 20.01 14.14
N ALA A 430 8.86 20.72 14.83
CA ALA A 430 8.33 20.31 16.12
C ALA A 430 6.80 20.28 16.05
N GLY A 431 6.17 19.32 16.68
CA GLY A 431 4.73 19.23 16.67
C GLY A 431 4.16 18.20 17.65
N VAL A 432 2.85 18.20 17.75
CA VAL A 432 2.09 17.30 18.64
C VAL A 432 0.80 16.87 17.97
N LEU A 433 0.44 15.60 18.14
CA LEU A 433 -0.88 15.05 17.92
C LEU A 433 -1.60 14.97 19.28
N ALA A 434 -2.78 15.58 19.40
CA ALA A 434 -3.75 15.29 20.43
C ALA A 434 -4.83 14.36 19.85
N ASN A 435 -4.92 13.16 20.38
CA ASN A 435 -5.87 12.13 19.92
C ASN A 435 -6.86 11.78 21.01
N LYS A 436 -8.12 11.61 20.60
CA LYS A 436 -9.24 11.14 21.43
C LYS A 436 -9.99 10.07 20.66
N ASN A 437 -10.30 8.94 21.31
CA ASN A 437 -10.98 7.81 20.70
C ASN A 437 -12.04 7.24 21.63
N THR A 438 -13.29 7.11 21.14
CA THR A 438 -14.42 6.60 21.95
C THR A 438 -14.34 5.11 22.25
N GLY A 439 -13.49 4.35 21.54
CA GLY A 439 -13.17 2.95 21.86
C GLY A 439 -12.20 2.80 23.04
N LEU A 440 -11.84 3.90 23.69
CA LEU A 440 -11.04 3.96 24.93
C LEU A 440 -11.83 4.74 26.00
N ASP A 441 -11.10 5.36 26.93
CA ASP A 441 -11.63 6.24 27.96
C ASP A 441 -12.18 7.59 27.45
N ASN A 442 -12.08 7.83 26.14
CA ASN A 442 -12.55 9.07 25.50
C ASN A 442 -11.81 10.34 25.98
N ASP A 443 -10.59 10.21 26.50
CA ASP A 443 -9.73 11.31 26.92
C ASP A 443 -8.69 11.67 25.85
N PHE A 444 -8.25 12.94 25.86
CA PHE A 444 -7.17 13.37 24.99
C PHE A 444 -5.82 12.83 25.43
N ARG A 445 -5.09 12.21 24.50
CA ARG A 445 -3.73 11.73 24.66
C ARG A 445 -2.79 12.44 23.69
N PHE A 446 -1.57 12.75 24.15
CA PHE A 446 -0.65 13.61 23.42
C PHE A 446 0.58 12.82 22.94
N TYR A 447 0.90 13.00 21.65
CA TYR A 447 2.01 12.34 20.96
C TYR A 447 2.90 13.39 20.31
N PRO A 448 3.90 13.90 21.04
CA PRO A 448 4.84 14.88 20.53
C PRO A 448 5.87 14.24 19.60
N GLY A 449 6.49 15.09 18.78
CA GLY A 449 7.62 14.70 17.96
C GLY A 449 8.44 15.90 17.49
N VAL A 450 9.72 15.63 17.27
CA VAL A 450 10.69 16.58 16.75
C VAL A 450 11.52 15.91 15.67
N ASP A 451 11.67 16.59 14.55
CA ASP A 451 12.54 16.15 13.45
C ASP A 451 13.45 17.30 13.07
N MET A 452 14.70 17.00 12.76
CA MET A 452 15.65 17.99 12.29
C MET A 452 16.45 17.50 11.11
N SER A 453 16.83 18.40 10.23
CA SER A 453 17.78 18.12 9.17
C SER A 453 18.71 19.29 8.94
N TYR A 454 19.93 18.97 8.50
CA TYR A 454 20.97 19.93 8.17
C TYR A 454 21.62 19.58 6.83
N ARG A 455 21.63 20.56 5.92
CA ARG A 455 22.26 20.49 4.61
C ARG A 455 23.45 21.45 4.56
N PRO A 456 24.67 20.99 4.86
CA PRO A 456 25.85 21.86 4.77
C PRO A 456 26.15 22.31 3.32
N ASN A 457 25.71 21.53 2.34
CA ASN A 457 25.86 21.79 0.91
C ASN A 457 24.82 21.01 0.10
N ASN A 458 24.84 21.12 -1.23
CA ASN A 458 23.87 20.45 -2.11
C ASN A 458 24.03 18.93 -2.17
N ASN A 459 25.12 18.37 -1.68
CA ASN A 459 25.40 16.94 -1.75
C ASN A 459 24.98 16.18 -0.48
N TRP A 460 25.14 16.79 0.68
CA TRP A 460 24.92 16.16 1.98
C TRP A 460 23.67 16.68 2.68
N LYS A 461 22.91 15.75 3.26
CA LYS A 461 21.84 16.03 4.20
C LYS A 461 21.94 15.06 5.38
N PHE A 462 22.06 15.61 6.58
CA PHE A 462 21.99 14.87 7.83
C PHE A 462 20.60 15.06 8.43
N PHE A 463 20.09 14.08 9.14
CA PHE A 463 18.80 14.16 9.80
C PHE A 463 18.79 13.40 11.11
N ALA A 464 17.95 13.84 12.04
CA ALA A 464 17.62 13.14 13.27
C ALA A 464 16.15 13.37 13.60
N SER A 465 15.51 12.40 14.24
CA SER A 465 14.11 12.49 14.61
C SER A 465 13.82 11.74 15.91
N TRP A 466 12.84 12.26 16.66
CA TRP A 466 12.21 11.59 17.76
C TRP A 466 10.71 11.81 17.69
N ASN A 467 9.92 10.75 17.67
CA ASN A 467 8.47 10.83 17.57
C ASN A 467 7.81 9.77 18.44
N LYS A 468 6.67 10.12 19.05
CA LYS A 468 5.76 9.18 19.73
C LYS A 468 4.59 8.84 18.81
N ALA A 469 4.09 7.62 18.95
CA ALA A 469 2.95 7.12 18.19
C ALA A 469 2.09 6.18 19.05
N LEU A 470 0.85 5.93 18.59
CA LEU A 470 -0.02 4.90 19.15
C LEU A 470 -0.65 4.06 18.03
N ARG A 471 -1.06 2.84 18.39
CA ARG A 471 -1.93 1.99 17.58
C ARG A 471 -3.10 1.51 18.44
N MET A 472 -4.31 1.66 17.90
CA MET A 472 -5.52 1.08 18.49
C MET A 472 -5.60 -0.41 18.16
N PRO A 473 -6.13 -1.25 19.07
CA PRO A 473 -6.49 -2.62 18.72
C PRO A 473 -7.47 -2.64 17.54
N THR A 474 -7.34 -3.61 16.65
CA THR A 474 -8.28 -3.84 15.56
C THR A 474 -9.58 -4.47 16.08
N TYR A 475 -10.66 -4.46 15.28
CA TYR A 475 -11.88 -5.17 15.65
C TYR A 475 -11.64 -6.68 15.76
N THR A 476 -10.73 -7.24 14.96
CA THR A 476 -10.31 -8.64 15.06
C THR A 476 -9.60 -8.90 16.40
N ASP A 477 -8.65 -8.05 16.80
CA ASP A 477 -7.97 -8.18 18.10
C ASP A 477 -8.96 -8.20 19.26
N LEU A 478 -9.99 -7.35 19.21
CA LEU A 478 -10.94 -7.20 20.32
C LEU A 478 -11.97 -8.34 20.39
N TYR A 479 -12.49 -8.81 19.24
CA TYR A 479 -13.75 -9.56 19.25
C TYR A 479 -13.71 -10.96 18.65
N ILE A 480 -12.68 -11.34 17.87
CA ILE A 480 -12.67 -12.65 17.22
C ILE A 480 -12.72 -13.78 18.23
N SER A 481 -13.57 -14.75 18.01
CA SER A 481 -13.62 -16.00 18.77
C SER A 481 -13.96 -17.15 17.84
N ASN A 482 -13.00 -18.03 17.63
CA ASN A 482 -13.16 -19.19 16.74
C ASN A 482 -12.35 -20.38 17.27
N VAL A 483 -12.23 -21.46 16.48
CA VAL A 483 -11.52 -22.68 16.86
C VAL A 483 -9.99 -22.51 16.96
N VAL A 484 -9.43 -21.40 16.49
CA VAL A 484 -7.98 -21.16 16.43
C VAL A 484 -7.56 -19.97 17.29
N GLN A 485 -8.44 -18.95 17.41
CA GLN A 485 -8.11 -17.62 17.94
C GLN A 485 -9.16 -17.14 18.95
N GLN A 486 -8.71 -16.42 19.97
CA GLN A 486 -9.53 -15.75 20.98
C GLN A 486 -9.08 -14.31 21.17
N GLY A 487 -9.98 -13.34 20.86
CA GLY A 487 -9.82 -11.90 21.06
C GLY A 487 -9.97 -11.48 22.52
N ASP A 488 -9.56 -10.24 22.83
CA ASP A 488 -9.64 -9.66 24.17
C ASP A 488 -10.08 -8.19 24.09
N ILE A 489 -11.26 -7.88 24.65
CA ILE A 489 -11.83 -6.52 24.72
C ILE A 489 -11.11 -5.60 25.70
N THR A 490 -10.25 -6.13 26.58
CA THR A 490 -9.51 -5.38 27.60
C THR A 490 -8.16 -4.85 27.11
N LEU A 491 -7.82 -5.09 25.86
CA LEU A 491 -6.54 -4.65 25.26
C LEU A 491 -6.33 -3.14 25.38
N SER A 492 -5.15 -2.80 25.86
CA SER A 492 -4.66 -1.42 25.87
C SER A 492 -4.00 -1.07 24.53
N PRO A 493 -4.09 0.19 24.07
CA PRO A 493 -3.38 0.62 22.88
C PRO A 493 -1.88 0.45 22.98
N GLU A 494 -1.25 0.07 21.88
CA GLU A 494 0.22 0.09 21.78
C GLU A 494 0.74 1.52 21.79
N LYS A 495 1.92 1.71 22.38
CA LYS A 495 2.63 3.00 22.36
C LYS A 495 4.06 2.79 21.87
N ASN A 496 4.56 3.72 21.07
CA ASN A 496 5.91 3.68 20.52
C ASN A 496 6.61 5.03 20.70
N SER A 497 7.92 4.97 20.98
CA SER A 497 8.83 6.11 20.95
C SER A 497 10.00 5.75 20.05
N THR A 498 10.09 6.39 18.89
CA THR A 498 11.10 6.08 17.86
C THR A 498 12.11 7.21 17.74
N PHE A 499 13.40 6.84 17.84
CA PHE A 499 14.55 7.68 17.49
C PHE A 499 15.10 7.22 16.12
N LYS A 500 15.42 8.14 15.25
CA LYS A 500 16.05 7.85 13.96
C LYS A 500 17.11 8.90 13.65
N ILE A 501 18.26 8.46 13.12
CA ILE A 501 19.35 9.32 12.67
C ILE A 501 19.86 8.80 11.33
N GLY A 502 20.37 9.70 10.49
CA GLY A 502 20.99 9.24 9.25
C GLY A 502 21.58 10.37 8.41
N ALA A 503 22.11 9.96 7.28
CA ALA A 503 22.73 10.84 6.29
C ALA A 503 22.30 10.43 4.88
N GLN A 504 22.14 11.41 4.03
CA GLN A 504 21.89 11.25 2.61
C GLN A 504 22.98 11.96 1.84
N TYR A 505 23.53 11.28 0.84
CA TYR A 505 24.52 11.83 -0.09
C TYR A 505 23.97 11.79 -1.51
N ARG A 506 24.04 12.90 -2.23
CA ARG A 506 23.66 13.00 -3.63
C ARG A 506 24.72 13.74 -4.42
N GLN A 507 25.13 13.16 -5.51
CA GLN A 507 26.03 13.76 -6.49
C GLN A 507 25.60 13.24 -7.87
N LYS A 508 26.09 13.88 -8.94
CA LYS A 508 25.85 13.40 -10.30
C LYS A 508 26.14 11.89 -10.40
N GLY A 509 25.15 11.11 -10.78
CA GLY A 509 25.28 9.68 -10.96
C GLY A 509 25.27 8.82 -9.68
N LEU A 510 25.18 9.42 -8.47
CA LEU A 510 25.14 8.66 -7.21
C LEU A 510 24.15 9.26 -6.22
N ALA A 511 23.25 8.43 -5.71
CA ALA A 511 22.41 8.75 -4.57
C ALA A 511 22.55 7.64 -3.52
N ALA A 512 22.88 8.00 -2.28
CA ALA A 512 23.04 7.05 -1.18
C ALA A 512 22.38 7.57 0.09
N THR A 513 21.84 6.68 0.89
CA THR A 513 21.22 6.98 2.19
C THR A 513 21.62 5.91 3.19
N ILE A 514 22.03 6.34 4.37
CA ILE A 514 22.22 5.49 5.54
C ILE A 514 21.36 6.01 6.68
N SER A 515 20.66 5.14 7.38
CA SER A 515 19.91 5.51 8.58
C SER A 515 19.96 4.41 9.62
N GLY A 516 19.99 4.80 10.89
CA GLY A 516 19.82 3.93 12.06
C GLY A 516 18.57 4.35 12.82
N PHE A 517 17.93 3.41 13.50
CA PHE A 517 16.75 3.66 14.31
C PHE A 517 16.75 2.82 15.60
N TYR A 518 16.05 3.35 16.61
CA TYR A 518 15.67 2.66 17.82
C TYR A 518 14.22 2.98 18.14
N ALA A 519 13.39 1.96 18.25
CA ALA A 519 11.97 2.06 18.54
C ALA A 519 11.67 1.31 19.85
N HIS A 520 11.15 2.03 20.85
CA HIS A 520 10.73 1.48 22.14
C HIS A 520 9.22 1.35 22.18
N GLY A 521 8.72 0.13 22.04
CA GLY A 521 7.31 -0.23 22.11
C GLY A 521 6.89 -0.69 23.51
N THR A 522 5.70 -0.28 23.94
CA THR A 522 5.05 -0.74 25.19
C THR A 522 3.60 -1.10 24.93
N ASN A 523 3.04 -2.02 25.70
CA ASN A 523 1.73 -2.61 25.51
C ASN A 523 1.58 -3.24 24.12
N MET A 524 2.67 -3.84 23.62
CA MET A 524 2.65 -4.44 22.28
C MET A 524 1.62 -5.55 22.23
N ILE A 525 0.85 -5.60 21.15
CA ILE A 525 -0.22 -6.57 20.94
C ILE A 525 0.28 -7.68 20.03
N ASP A 526 0.08 -8.93 20.43
CA ASP A 526 0.36 -10.08 19.59
C ASP A 526 -0.59 -11.25 19.88
N TRP A 527 -0.71 -12.14 18.93
CA TRP A 527 -1.40 -13.42 19.03
C TRP A 527 -0.43 -14.48 19.48
N VAL A 528 -0.60 -14.97 20.71
CA VAL A 528 0.35 -15.86 21.35
C VAL A 528 -0.32 -17.11 21.93
N GLN A 529 0.47 -18.17 22.05
CA GLN A 529 0.19 -19.29 22.94
C GLN A 529 1.13 -19.21 24.12
N THR A 530 0.57 -19.25 25.34
CA THR A 530 1.31 -19.39 26.60
C THR A 530 1.15 -20.80 27.12
N SER A 531 1.93 -21.18 28.13
CA SER A 531 1.77 -22.47 28.80
C SER A 531 0.35 -22.68 29.34
N GLU A 532 -0.27 -21.61 29.82
CA GLU A 532 -1.64 -21.62 30.35
C GLU A 532 -2.67 -21.83 29.24
N THR A 533 -2.60 -21.07 28.13
CA THR A 533 -3.56 -21.18 27.01
C THR A 533 -3.39 -22.47 26.23
N GLU A 534 -2.18 -23.03 26.11
CA GLU A 534 -1.96 -24.32 25.47
C GLU A 534 -2.66 -25.46 26.25
N LEU A 535 -2.63 -25.41 27.58
CA LEU A 535 -3.33 -26.39 28.43
C LEU A 535 -4.83 -26.18 28.46
N ALA A 536 -5.32 -24.92 28.34
CA ALA A 536 -6.73 -24.59 28.45
C ALA A 536 -7.52 -24.97 27.21
N ASP A 537 -7.09 -24.48 26.02
CA ASP A 537 -7.85 -24.60 24.77
C ASP A 537 -7.01 -24.75 23.50
N SER A 538 -5.69 -24.68 23.62
CA SER A 538 -4.72 -24.73 22.51
C SER A 538 -4.93 -23.65 21.43
N LYS A 539 -5.61 -22.54 21.75
CA LYS A 539 -5.83 -21.41 20.84
C LYS A 539 -4.69 -20.39 20.97
N TYR A 540 -4.59 -19.53 19.97
CA TYR A 540 -3.87 -18.28 20.10
C TYR A 540 -4.77 -17.24 20.76
N HIS A 541 -4.31 -16.66 21.85
CA HIS A 541 -4.95 -15.55 22.53
C HIS A 541 -4.23 -14.27 22.18
N VAL A 542 -4.98 -13.24 21.86
CA VAL A 542 -4.40 -11.90 21.72
C VAL A 542 -4.19 -11.30 23.11
N MET A 543 -3.04 -10.67 23.31
CA MET A 543 -2.76 -9.97 24.57
C MET A 543 -1.73 -8.86 24.38
N ASN A 544 -1.67 -7.94 25.35
CA ASN A 544 -0.54 -7.03 25.45
C ASN A 544 0.68 -7.79 25.98
N ILE A 545 1.64 -8.10 25.12
CA ILE A 545 2.83 -8.93 25.44
C ILE A 545 3.95 -8.18 26.16
N GLY A 546 3.73 -6.91 26.55
CA GLY A 546 4.71 -6.13 27.28
C GLY A 546 5.54 -5.19 26.41
N LYS A 547 6.87 -5.23 26.54
CA LYS A 547 7.80 -4.31 25.86
C LYS A 547 8.50 -4.99 24.69
N LEU A 548 8.65 -4.24 23.60
CA LEU A 548 9.35 -4.66 22.41
C LEU A 548 10.23 -3.53 21.89
N ASN A 549 11.53 -3.76 21.83
CA ASN A 549 12.50 -2.80 21.32
C ASN A 549 13.02 -3.27 19.98
N ASN A 550 12.82 -2.48 18.95
CA ASN A 550 13.39 -2.72 17.63
C ASN A 550 14.53 -1.73 17.40
N MET A 551 15.70 -2.22 17.01
CA MET A 551 16.81 -1.39 16.58
C MET A 551 17.40 -1.92 15.29
N GLY A 552 17.87 -1.02 14.43
CA GLY A 552 18.40 -1.45 13.16
C GLY A 552 18.97 -0.32 12.34
N TYR A 553 19.39 -0.68 11.13
CA TYR A 553 19.86 0.29 10.15
C TYR A 553 19.47 -0.13 8.73
N ASN A 554 19.33 0.89 7.88
CA ASN A 554 19.03 0.77 6.46
C ASN A 554 20.11 1.47 5.64
N LEU A 555 20.64 0.79 4.63
CA LEU A 555 21.56 1.31 3.61
C LEU A 555 20.87 1.24 2.26
N ASN A 556 20.89 2.31 1.49
CA ASN A 556 20.40 2.32 0.13
C ASN A 556 21.35 3.13 -0.75
N ALA A 557 21.72 2.61 -1.91
CA ALA A 557 22.52 3.31 -2.90
C ALA A 557 21.96 3.05 -4.30
N THR A 558 21.92 4.10 -5.11
CA THR A 558 21.59 4.03 -6.54
C THR A 558 22.68 4.70 -7.34
N ILE A 559 23.26 3.98 -8.30
CA ILE A 559 24.32 4.44 -9.20
C ILE A 559 23.73 4.54 -10.60
N TYR A 560 23.69 5.72 -11.16
CA TYR A 560 23.25 6.01 -12.54
C TYR A 560 24.49 5.97 -13.44
N MET A 561 24.80 4.79 -13.97
CA MET A 561 26.05 4.54 -14.68
C MET A 561 26.25 5.43 -15.92
N ARG A 562 25.16 5.77 -16.64
CA ARG A 562 25.22 6.64 -17.81
C ARG A 562 25.55 8.09 -17.51
N GLU A 563 25.34 8.54 -16.29
CA GLU A 563 25.75 9.87 -15.82
C GLU A 563 27.25 9.92 -15.50
N LEU A 564 27.83 8.77 -15.14
CA LEU A 564 29.25 8.61 -14.80
C LEU A 564 30.10 8.22 -16.02
N ILE A 565 29.59 7.30 -16.83
CA ILE A 565 30.29 6.72 -17.99
C ILE A 565 29.39 6.86 -19.21
N HIS A 566 29.81 7.68 -20.17
CA HIS A 566 29.07 7.88 -21.41
C HIS A 566 28.86 6.57 -22.17
N ASN A 567 27.65 6.32 -22.69
CA ASN A 567 27.26 5.12 -23.43
C ASN A 567 27.47 3.78 -22.69
N CYS A 568 27.54 3.79 -21.35
CA CYS A 568 27.55 2.54 -20.59
C CYS A 568 26.30 1.71 -20.86
N PHE A 569 26.49 0.40 -21.18
CA PHE A 569 25.37 -0.51 -21.38
C PHE A 569 24.60 -0.78 -20.10
N ILE A 570 25.26 -0.76 -18.93
CA ILE A 570 24.61 -0.72 -17.62
C ILE A 570 24.02 0.69 -17.43
N THR A 571 22.73 0.78 -17.17
CA THR A 571 22.05 2.07 -16.99
C THR A 571 22.01 2.47 -15.53
N ARG A 572 21.74 1.48 -14.64
CA ARG A 572 21.56 1.73 -13.22
C ARG A 572 21.90 0.49 -12.39
N ILE A 573 22.49 0.72 -11.23
CA ILE A 573 22.72 -0.28 -10.19
C ILE A 573 22.04 0.23 -8.91
N LYS A 574 21.29 -0.63 -8.23
CA LYS A 574 20.71 -0.38 -6.91
C LYS A 574 21.23 -1.38 -5.91
N VAL A 575 21.57 -0.92 -4.72
CA VAL A 575 21.96 -1.76 -3.59
C VAL A 575 21.22 -1.30 -2.37
N GLY A 576 20.56 -2.21 -1.70
CA GLY A 576 19.88 -1.96 -0.44
C GLY A 576 20.19 -3.04 0.58
N TYR A 577 20.35 -2.66 1.84
CA TYR A 577 20.49 -3.59 2.94
C TYR A 577 19.85 -3.06 4.20
N ALA A 578 19.06 -3.90 4.86
CA ALA A 578 18.46 -3.64 6.17
C ALA A 578 18.86 -4.72 7.17
N TYR A 579 19.12 -4.29 8.38
CA TYR A 579 19.34 -5.14 9.54
C TYR A 579 18.44 -4.69 10.68
N ILE A 580 17.77 -5.64 11.34
CA ILE A 580 16.91 -5.40 12.50
C ILE A 580 17.28 -6.39 13.58
N TYR A 581 17.47 -5.87 14.78
CA TYR A 581 17.56 -6.62 16.02
C TYR A 581 16.37 -6.25 16.90
N GLN A 582 15.72 -7.25 17.43
CA GLN A 582 14.59 -7.09 18.33
C GLN A 582 14.95 -7.67 19.70
N ASP A 583 14.74 -6.86 20.74
CA ASP A 583 14.81 -7.25 22.14
C ASP A 583 13.40 -7.12 22.74
N HIS A 584 12.99 -8.13 23.47
CA HIS A 584 11.65 -8.17 24.05
C HIS A 584 11.71 -8.55 25.53
N LYS A 585 10.84 -7.91 26.30
CA LYS A 585 10.54 -8.30 27.67
C LYS A 585 9.04 -8.55 27.76
N THR A 586 8.68 -9.81 27.86
CA THR A 586 7.29 -10.25 27.94
C THR A 586 6.89 -10.43 29.39
N ASP A 587 5.63 -10.13 29.69
CA ASP A 587 5.03 -10.30 31.01
C ASP A 587 4.42 -11.70 31.18
N ALA A 588 4.35 -12.50 30.12
CA ALA A 588 3.83 -13.86 30.06
C ALA A 588 4.87 -14.84 29.51
N ASP A 589 4.72 -16.12 29.86
CA ASP A 589 5.51 -17.23 29.31
C ASP A 589 4.99 -17.58 27.90
N ILE A 590 5.55 -16.94 26.87
CA ILE A 590 5.15 -17.08 25.48
C ILE A 590 5.84 -18.30 24.85
N LEU A 591 5.06 -19.33 24.52
CA LEU A 591 5.54 -20.50 23.78
C LEU A 591 5.58 -20.26 22.29
N LYS A 592 4.59 -19.53 21.74
CA LYS A 592 4.48 -19.22 20.30
C LYS A 592 3.93 -17.81 20.13
N SER A 593 4.44 -17.10 19.12
CA SER A 593 3.99 -15.79 18.65
C SER A 593 3.69 -15.89 17.18
N LEU A 594 2.59 -15.26 16.69
CA LEU A 594 2.23 -15.30 15.29
C LEU A 594 2.90 -14.20 14.48
N TYR A 595 3.12 -13.02 15.08
CA TYR A 595 3.51 -11.85 14.28
C TYR A 595 4.67 -11.05 14.86
N ALA A 596 4.60 -10.63 16.13
CA ALA A 596 5.52 -9.65 16.67
C ALA A 596 6.97 -10.16 16.77
N LEU A 597 7.16 -11.45 17.05
CA LEU A 597 8.48 -12.07 17.18
C LEU A 597 9.00 -12.68 15.87
N GLU A 598 8.22 -12.67 14.81
CA GLU A 598 8.58 -13.18 13.48
C GLU A 598 9.09 -12.06 12.55
N TYR A 599 10.01 -11.25 12.97
CA TYR A 599 10.49 -10.12 12.18
C TYR A 599 11.56 -10.50 11.15
N LEU A 600 11.70 -9.68 10.11
CA LEU A 600 12.73 -9.80 9.09
C LEU A 600 14.05 -9.24 9.61
N LYS A 601 15.00 -10.14 10.00
CA LYS A 601 16.27 -9.76 10.61
C LYS A 601 17.24 -9.13 9.61
N HIS A 602 17.34 -9.74 8.42
CA HIS A 602 18.21 -9.28 7.35
C HIS A 602 17.45 -9.23 6.04
N LYS A 603 17.67 -8.18 5.28
CA LYS A 603 17.18 -8.03 3.91
C LYS A 603 18.26 -7.37 3.05
N ALA A 604 18.65 -8.01 1.97
CA ALA A 604 19.49 -7.42 0.93
C ALA A 604 18.73 -7.37 -0.39
N VAL A 605 18.82 -6.26 -1.09
CA VAL A 605 18.21 -6.05 -2.41
C VAL A 605 19.31 -5.54 -3.36
N PHE A 606 19.46 -6.21 -4.47
CA PHE A 606 20.35 -5.78 -5.55
C PHE A 606 19.53 -5.64 -6.83
N GLY A 607 19.63 -4.50 -7.49
CA GLY A 607 18.97 -4.20 -8.76
C GLY A 607 20.00 -3.88 -9.82
N LEU A 608 19.83 -4.40 -11.04
CA LEU A 608 20.67 -4.12 -12.19
C LEU A 608 19.79 -3.85 -13.40
N ASP A 609 19.87 -2.65 -13.96
CA ASP A 609 19.24 -2.29 -15.23
C ASP A 609 20.30 -2.12 -16.29
N HIS A 610 20.12 -2.77 -17.44
CA HIS A 610 21.06 -2.64 -18.55
C HIS A 610 20.36 -2.69 -19.91
N GLN A 611 20.98 -2.03 -20.87
CA GLN A 611 20.60 -2.08 -22.27
C GLN A 611 21.25 -3.29 -22.95
N ILE A 612 20.46 -4.10 -23.65
CA ILE A 612 20.97 -5.24 -24.42
C ILE A 612 21.27 -4.78 -25.86
N TRP A 613 20.28 -4.19 -26.51
CA TRP A 613 20.41 -3.74 -27.89
C TRP A 613 19.30 -2.73 -28.22
N LYS A 614 19.66 -1.57 -28.79
CA LYS A 614 18.72 -0.51 -29.18
C LYS A 614 17.67 -0.22 -28.10
N LYS A 615 16.44 -0.71 -28.27
CA LYS A 615 15.29 -0.51 -27.38
C LYS A 615 15.03 -1.72 -26.46
N LEU A 616 15.80 -2.79 -26.62
CA LEU A 616 15.74 -3.96 -25.77
C LEU A 616 16.59 -3.72 -24.50
N SER A 617 15.96 -3.82 -23.35
CA SER A 617 16.59 -3.68 -22.03
C SER A 617 16.22 -4.84 -21.12
N ALA A 618 17.02 -5.05 -20.09
CA ALA A 618 16.73 -5.99 -19.02
C ALA A 618 16.87 -5.31 -17.66
N SER A 619 16.00 -5.72 -16.74
CA SER A 619 16.05 -5.36 -15.34
C SER A 619 16.06 -6.61 -14.49
N TRP A 620 17.01 -6.67 -13.56
CA TRP A 620 17.19 -7.78 -12.63
C TRP A 620 17.00 -7.29 -11.21
N ALA A 621 16.33 -8.08 -10.37
CA ALA A 621 16.22 -7.86 -8.94
C ALA A 621 16.60 -9.14 -8.20
N VAL A 622 17.61 -9.05 -7.34
CA VAL A 622 18.03 -10.13 -6.46
C VAL A 622 17.68 -9.73 -5.03
N ARG A 623 16.94 -10.57 -4.32
CA ARG A 623 16.57 -10.34 -2.92
C ARG A 623 17.04 -11.51 -2.07
N TRP A 624 17.83 -11.23 -1.05
CA TRP A 624 18.17 -12.17 0.01
C TRP A 624 17.51 -11.73 1.31
N GLN A 625 16.89 -12.68 2.03
CA GLN A 625 16.13 -12.42 3.23
C GLN A 625 16.38 -13.49 4.28
N GLN A 626 16.46 -13.06 5.54
CA GLN A 626 16.52 -13.94 6.71
C GLN A 626 15.51 -13.45 7.74
N ARG A 627 14.54 -14.29 8.03
CA ARG A 627 13.50 -14.08 9.05
C ARG A 627 13.82 -14.85 10.33
N MET A 628 13.43 -14.32 11.46
CA MET A 628 13.53 -15.01 12.74
C MET A 628 12.44 -16.08 12.88
N ASN A 629 12.49 -16.85 13.97
CA ASN A 629 11.53 -17.90 14.31
C ASN A 629 11.59 -19.15 13.42
N GLY A 630 12.83 -19.63 13.12
CA GLY A 630 13.05 -20.93 12.44
C GLY A 630 12.93 -20.93 10.93
N TYR A 631 12.71 -19.78 10.28
CA TYR A 631 12.69 -19.69 8.82
C TYR A 631 14.09 -19.81 8.23
N SER A 632 14.22 -20.62 7.19
CA SER A 632 15.48 -20.70 6.43
C SER A 632 15.68 -19.43 5.59
N PRO A 633 16.90 -18.85 5.56
CA PRO A 633 17.21 -17.76 4.64
C PRO A 633 17.02 -18.20 3.18
N TYR A 634 16.60 -17.27 2.34
CA TYR A 634 16.43 -17.55 0.91
C TYR A 634 16.88 -16.40 0.02
N THR A 635 17.22 -16.76 -1.23
CA THR A 635 17.53 -15.81 -2.29
C THR A 635 16.52 -15.98 -3.41
N LYS A 636 15.98 -14.86 -3.89
CA LYS A 636 15.04 -14.81 -5.00
C LYS A 636 15.61 -13.92 -6.11
N VAL A 637 15.52 -14.37 -7.35
CA VAL A 637 15.98 -13.63 -8.53
C VAL A 637 14.80 -13.42 -9.46
N ASP A 638 14.51 -12.17 -9.77
CA ASP A 638 13.45 -11.75 -10.68
C ASP A 638 14.07 -11.03 -11.88
N CYS A 639 13.47 -11.14 -13.06
CA CYS A 639 13.93 -10.49 -14.28
C CYS A 639 12.78 -9.99 -15.13
N LYS A 640 12.98 -8.85 -15.80
CA LYS A 640 12.10 -8.35 -16.85
C LYS A 640 12.90 -7.94 -18.06
N LEU A 641 12.57 -8.54 -19.22
CA LEU A 641 13.05 -8.13 -20.53
C LEU A 641 12.00 -7.24 -21.18
N MET A 642 12.40 -6.08 -21.70
CA MET A 642 11.47 -5.09 -22.27
C MET A 642 11.99 -4.57 -23.60
N TRP A 643 11.08 -4.47 -24.56
CA TRP A 643 11.24 -3.69 -25.77
C TRP A 643 10.32 -2.48 -25.68
N ASP A 644 10.89 -1.29 -25.51
CA ASP A 644 10.15 -0.06 -25.28
C ASP A 644 10.17 0.84 -26.54
N GLU A 645 8.99 1.14 -27.06
CA GLU A 645 8.71 2.14 -28.08
C GLU A 645 7.97 3.34 -27.48
N LYS A 646 7.87 4.44 -28.23
CA LYS A 646 7.17 5.64 -27.73
C LYS A 646 5.68 5.39 -27.42
N LYS A 647 5.04 4.49 -28.18
CA LYS A 647 3.59 4.24 -28.10
C LYS A 647 3.23 2.86 -27.54
N TYR A 648 4.19 1.93 -27.47
CA TYR A 648 3.93 0.58 -26.97
C TYR A 648 5.18 -0.02 -26.33
N SER A 649 4.96 -1.00 -25.45
CA SER A 649 5.99 -1.81 -24.86
C SER A 649 5.59 -3.28 -24.93
N ILE A 650 6.56 -4.15 -25.23
CA ILE A 650 6.38 -5.60 -25.18
C ILE A 650 7.40 -6.14 -24.20
N TYR A 651 7.00 -7.06 -23.33
CA TYR A 651 7.89 -7.56 -22.30
C TYR A 651 7.61 -9.01 -21.90
N VAL A 652 8.64 -9.63 -21.36
CA VAL A 652 8.54 -10.89 -20.60
C VAL A 652 9.12 -10.64 -19.23
N LYS A 653 8.39 -11.04 -18.19
CA LYS A 653 8.85 -10.99 -16.80
C LYS A 653 8.81 -12.37 -16.18
N ALA A 654 9.82 -12.67 -15.40
CA ALA A 654 9.96 -13.90 -14.66
C ALA A 654 10.19 -13.57 -13.18
N ASP A 655 9.29 -14.04 -12.34
CA ASP A 655 9.40 -14.01 -10.90
C ASP A 655 10.03 -15.32 -10.41
N ASN A 656 10.98 -15.26 -9.49
CA ASN A 656 11.65 -16.42 -8.92
C ASN A 656 12.26 -17.36 -9.99
N ILE A 657 13.16 -16.82 -10.85
CA ILE A 657 13.79 -17.57 -11.96
C ILE A 657 14.47 -18.86 -11.47
N THR A 658 15.04 -18.83 -10.27
CA THR A 658 15.70 -19.99 -9.66
C THR A 658 14.72 -21.06 -9.18
N SER A 659 13.42 -20.81 -9.25
CA SER A 659 12.36 -21.68 -8.75
C SER A 659 12.59 -22.14 -7.31
N HIS A 660 13.18 -21.25 -6.49
CA HIS A 660 13.47 -21.54 -5.10
C HIS A 660 12.18 -21.69 -4.29
N ARG A 661 12.08 -22.74 -3.49
CA ARG A 661 10.94 -22.95 -2.58
C ARG A 661 11.22 -22.24 -1.26
N TYR A 662 10.33 -21.35 -0.85
CA TYR A 662 10.49 -20.57 0.37
C TYR A 662 9.15 -20.34 1.07
N TYR A 663 9.25 -19.85 2.30
CA TYR A 663 8.10 -19.52 3.15
C TYR A 663 8.31 -18.11 3.70
N ASP A 664 7.31 -17.24 3.54
CA ASP A 664 7.31 -15.90 4.12
C ASP A 664 6.52 -15.84 5.44
N LEU A 665 5.56 -16.74 5.61
CA LEU A 665 4.67 -16.78 6.76
C LEU A 665 4.24 -18.23 7.03
N ALA A 666 4.41 -18.68 8.26
CA ALA A 666 3.95 -20.00 8.75
C ALA A 666 4.24 -21.15 7.75
N ALA A 667 3.25 -22.03 7.53
CA ALA A 667 3.35 -23.15 6.60
C ALA A 667 2.97 -22.80 5.14
N ILE A 668 2.83 -21.52 4.80
CA ILE A 668 2.37 -21.08 3.48
C ILE A 668 3.51 -21.10 2.48
N LYS A 669 3.51 -22.15 1.65
CA LYS A 669 4.51 -22.35 0.60
C LYS A 669 4.32 -21.30 -0.50
N GLN A 670 5.40 -20.62 -0.86
CA GLN A 670 5.40 -19.66 -1.95
C GLN A 670 5.59 -20.34 -3.31
N PRO A 671 5.03 -19.77 -4.40
CA PRO A 671 5.19 -20.28 -5.74
C PRO A 671 6.66 -20.33 -6.19
N GLY A 672 7.00 -21.32 -7.04
CA GLY A 672 8.27 -21.36 -7.76
C GLY A 672 8.34 -20.34 -8.90
N LEU A 673 8.97 -20.72 -10.01
CA LEU A 673 9.08 -19.89 -11.20
C LEU A 673 7.69 -19.49 -11.75
N TRP A 674 7.50 -18.19 -11.97
CA TRP A 674 6.28 -17.62 -12.56
C TRP A 674 6.65 -16.70 -13.72
N ILE A 675 6.30 -17.07 -14.94
CA ILE A 675 6.59 -16.33 -16.15
C ILE A 675 5.32 -15.69 -16.68
N MET A 676 5.43 -14.41 -17.06
CA MET A 676 4.37 -13.64 -17.71
C MET A 676 4.92 -12.96 -18.95
N ALA A 677 4.18 -12.95 -20.03
CA ALA A 677 4.43 -12.14 -21.20
C ALA A 677 3.30 -11.12 -21.38
N GLY A 678 3.63 -9.92 -21.81
CA GLY A 678 2.64 -8.87 -21.93
C GLY A 678 3.00 -7.80 -22.95
N ALA A 679 1.99 -7.05 -23.32
CA ALA A 679 2.12 -5.86 -24.15
C ALA A 679 1.28 -4.72 -23.54
N SER A 680 1.78 -3.51 -23.69
CA SER A 680 1.05 -2.30 -23.33
C SER A 680 1.11 -1.29 -24.47
N VAL A 681 0.06 -0.52 -24.62
CA VAL A 681 -0.03 0.59 -25.56
C VAL A 681 -0.39 1.86 -24.81
N ASN A 682 0.19 2.99 -25.21
CA ASN A 682 -0.09 4.31 -24.66
C ASN A 682 -0.17 5.31 -25.80
N LEU A 683 -1.39 5.71 -26.12
CA LEU A 683 -1.72 6.63 -27.22
C LEU A 683 -2.16 7.96 -26.60
N GLY A 684 -1.29 8.97 -26.64
CA GLY A 684 -1.60 10.35 -26.31
C GLY A 684 -1.72 11.20 -27.58
N TRP A 685 -2.63 12.19 -27.58
CA TRP A 685 -2.81 13.16 -28.64
C TRP A 685 -3.07 14.57 -28.11
#